data_f616015be8c3c3ec0fffe2e9e932c291
#
_entry.id   f616015be8c3c3ec0fffe2e9e932c291
#
_cell.length_a   1.000
_cell.length_b   1.000
_cell.length_c   1.000
_cell.angle_alpha   90.00
_cell.angle_beta   90.00
_cell.angle_gamma   90.00
#
_symmetry.space_group_name_H-M   'P 1'
#
loop_
_entity.id
_entity.type
_entity.pdbx_description
1 polymer ?
#
loop_
_entity_poly.entity_id
_entity_poly.type
_entity_poly.pdbx_seq_one_letter_code
_entity_poly.pdbx_strand_id
1 'polypeptide(L)'
;MKTRRFASCTLMALCTSATFSAVSAQNVTDSVSVKKAEGSERNVMLNAADATKPREIQIGLPSEDVNVYENGLPAVYSSAVHKLQYHWRSDASLGEVGLMSPSESAIRTGNIAYSVNSFSKVGQKEFKGVLNYRANHFGMQQFDLNVSGGIGDNWRYSGSVYQNFDPGSFDAKFDEYTDRMQIYRAGLTHLLGNRGKISLQYKYAYSRNTGNELNAAPFIYVGDGSIKEIPGFEPGLASYGPASGEIEYMDIMDGKMKKANIRDLADNRSHEVALLTDYTFDNGLKWTLNMKYMNAPEANYVDFGGSTISELSESDGYLSADGTPYTGLVEGRRTWLHSGKVQNFLVTSELEKRLGNHQLRVGLNEWYYHLDYHSSSFQWVGSVKEYPEILTRPDGSRFYGFNELSPEYTVGSENKLALYATDNWQITPKLNFYYGGRLEYYRMSADQIAHARYSGFHIGDVAPDGEVITPANVTKDKLNYAATAQLTYNMTKGFGLTADATVATRFPRINEYAGTGPTEEQYKRVTIPLIRGGLFYKNDWIDLTSMVTYIAKTNNIDQQNLTKPGTSEGKTVLLIYDIQTLGWTTSAEIDPFKGFHLHALFTYQKPVYKNYNASVTFNDGTQMSVNANGMIVKEIPQVLVELDPSYNITKDLRLWLSFRYFGKTYANLQEALYFNGRWETFGGVNWTVNKHLDLGVSVVNFLNQKGAKGTISGSELITKDEASKYAGCYMSGSYLRPFTVEFSASVKF
;
A
#
# COMPACT_ATOMS: atom_id res chain seq x y z
N MET A 1 -3.14 -0.11 -36.63
CA MET A 1 -4.47 -0.08 -37.25
C MET A 1 -5.49 -0.51 -36.21
N LYS A 2 -5.73 0.34 -35.20
CA LYS A 2 -6.65 0.08 -34.08
C LYS A 2 -7.78 1.12 -34.13
N THR A 3 -8.70 0.89 -35.06
CA THR A 3 -9.96 1.62 -35.20
C THR A 3 -11.10 0.63 -35.12
N ARG A 4 -11.40 0.11 -33.94
CA ARG A 4 -12.67 -0.57 -33.67
C ARG A 4 -12.92 -0.63 -32.18
N ARG A 5 -13.51 0.44 -31.65
CA ARG A 5 -14.36 0.42 -30.45
C ARG A 5 -14.90 1.83 -30.11
N PHE A 6 -15.34 2.54 -31.17
CA PHE A 6 -16.15 3.74 -31.04
C PHE A 6 -17.49 3.54 -31.75
N ALA A 7 -18.26 2.61 -31.27
CA ALA A 7 -19.67 2.54 -31.68
C ALA A 7 -20.45 1.81 -30.60
N SER A 8 -21.24 2.53 -29.89
CA SER A 8 -22.29 2.14 -28.96
C SER A 8 -22.03 2.58 -27.52
N CYS A 9 -22.05 3.86 -27.26
CA CYS A 9 -22.53 4.46 -26.01
C CYS A 9 -22.71 5.95 -26.24
N THR A 10 -23.66 6.31 -27.12
CA THR A 10 -24.24 7.64 -27.08
C THR A 10 -25.40 7.58 -26.11
N LEU A 11 -25.18 7.93 -24.87
CA LEU A 11 -26.12 8.65 -24.04
C LEU A 11 -25.49 9.03 -22.69
N MET A 12 -25.49 10.34 -22.46
CA MET A 12 -25.29 11.05 -21.22
C MET A 12 -23.87 11.04 -20.62
N ALA A 13 -23.00 11.81 -21.26
CA ALA A 13 -22.01 12.59 -20.56
C ALA A 13 -22.71 13.67 -19.75
N LEU A 14 -22.56 13.64 -18.45
CA LEU A 14 -22.67 14.79 -17.53
C LEU A 14 -22.12 14.34 -16.19
N CYS A 15 -20.96 14.70 -15.93
CA CYS A 15 -20.33 15.64 -15.02
C CYS A 15 -19.94 15.06 -13.69
N THR A 16 -18.85 15.29 -13.11
CA THR A 16 -18.02 16.36 -12.58
C THR A 16 -16.95 15.96 -11.57
N SER A 17 -16.05 16.86 -11.28
CA SER A 17 -14.88 16.82 -10.41
C SER A 17 -15.21 16.77 -8.92
N ALA A 18 -14.52 15.90 -8.16
CA ALA A 18 -14.37 16.10 -6.75
C ALA A 18 -13.34 17.22 -6.54
N THR A 19 -13.79 18.43 -6.32
CA THR A 19 -13.02 19.35 -5.51
C THR A 19 -13.00 18.75 -4.11
N PHE A 20 -11.84 18.35 -3.62
CA PHE A 20 -11.64 18.26 -2.19
C PHE A 20 -11.73 19.70 -1.66
N SER A 21 -12.96 20.15 -1.41
CA SER A 21 -13.17 21.32 -0.57
C SER A 21 -12.57 20.96 0.77
N ALA A 22 -11.54 21.71 1.16
CA ALA A 22 -11.14 21.74 2.54
C ALA A 22 -12.37 22.10 3.37
N VAL A 23 -13.02 21.10 3.96
CA VAL A 23 -13.96 21.34 5.03
C VAL A 23 -13.08 21.78 6.17
N SER A 24 -13.10 23.08 6.47
CA SER A 24 -12.50 23.63 7.67
C SER A 24 -13.09 22.84 8.84
N ALA A 25 -12.23 22.09 9.51
CA ALA A 25 -12.54 21.52 10.80
C ALA A 25 -12.88 22.70 11.71
N GLN A 26 -14.19 22.88 11.98
CA GLN A 26 -14.62 23.79 13.01
C GLN A 26 -14.14 23.27 14.35
N ASN A 27 -13.18 23.99 14.92
CA ASN A 27 -12.85 24.04 16.34
C ASN A 27 -12.38 22.72 16.97
N VAL A 28 -11.20 22.25 16.59
CA VAL A 28 -10.26 21.76 17.58
C VAL A 28 -9.28 22.89 17.82
N THR A 29 -9.46 23.63 18.90
CA THR A 29 -8.53 24.64 19.35
C THR A 29 -7.20 23.97 19.63
N ASP A 30 -6.26 24.16 18.72
CA ASP A 30 -4.90 24.54 18.93
C ASP A 30 -4.13 23.84 20.06
N SER A 31 -3.84 22.61 19.90
CA SER A 31 -2.45 22.27 19.97
C SER A 31 -1.83 22.88 18.70
N VAL A 32 -0.64 23.45 18.80
CA VAL A 32 0.17 23.66 17.60
C VAL A 32 0.50 22.26 17.11
N SER A 33 -0.52 21.56 16.62
CA SER A 33 -0.32 20.55 15.63
C SER A 33 0.51 21.28 14.59
N VAL A 34 1.69 20.81 14.26
CA VAL A 34 2.28 21.08 12.96
C VAL A 34 1.08 21.05 12.01
N LYS A 35 0.63 22.23 11.54
CA LYS A 35 -0.56 22.33 10.71
C LYS A 35 -0.27 21.33 9.61
N LYS A 36 -1.08 20.29 9.54
CA LYS A 36 -0.90 19.25 8.54
C LYS A 36 -0.70 19.98 7.25
N ALA A 37 0.44 19.78 6.58
CA ALA A 37 0.71 20.49 5.35
C ALA A 37 -0.46 20.18 4.41
N GLU A 38 -1.33 21.14 4.17
CA GLU A 38 -2.56 20.93 3.38
C GLU A 38 -2.26 20.32 2.01
N GLY A 39 -1.05 20.58 1.48
CA GLY A 39 -0.57 19.98 0.25
C GLY A 39 -0.35 18.47 0.35
N SER A 40 0.23 17.95 1.44
CA SER A 40 0.44 16.50 1.63
C SER A 40 -0.88 15.77 1.82
N GLU A 41 -1.89 16.40 2.42
CA GLU A 41 -3.23 15.84 2.56
C GLU A 41 -3.97 15.80 1.23
N ARG A 42 -3.87 16.85 0.41
CA ARG A 42 -4.51 16.92 -0.91
C ARG A 42 -4.00 15.86 -1.86
N ASN A 43 -2.72 15.51 -1.77
CA ASN A 43 -2.07 14.62 -2.72
C ASN A 43 -1.90 13.18 -2.21
N VAL A 44 -2.42 12.87 -1.02
CA VAL A 44 -2.27 11.53 -0.42
C VAL A 44 -2.84 10.40 -1.28
N MET A 45 -3.85 10.69 -2.09
CA MET A 45 -4.48 9.73 -3.01
C MET A 45 -3.89 9.72 -4.42
N LEU A 46 -2.97 10.64 -4.75
CA LEU A 46 -2.31 10.65 -6.06
C LEU A 46 -1.09 9.72 -6.02
N ASN A 47 -1.21 8.58 -6.65
CA ASN A 47 -0.15 7.58 -6.74
C ASN A 47 0.09 7.21 -8.22
N ALA A 48 1.29 7.49 -8.74
CA ALA A 48 1.64 7.15 -10.12
C ALA A 48 2.02 5.67 -10.27
N ALA A 49 2.42 5.01 -9.19
CA ALA A 49 2.76 3.60 -9.22
C ALA A 49 1.51 2.71 -9.25
N ASP A 50 0.50 3.08 -8.47
CA ASP A 50 -0.74 2.32 -8.31
C ASP A 50 -1.90 3.27 -8.03
N ALA A 51 -2.80 3.45 -8.99
CA ALA A 51 -3.97 4.32 -8.86
C ALA A 51 -5.00 3.80 -7.83
N THR A 52 -4.87 2.57 -7.36
CA THR A 52 -5.79 1.93 -6.41
C THR A 52 -5.42 2.17 -4.95
N LYS A 53 -4.19 2.59 -4.69
CA LYS A 53 -3.65 2.80 -3.34
C LYS A 53 -3.40 4.27 -3.03
N PRO A 54 -3.46 4.67 -1.75
CA PRO A 54 -2.87 5.92 -1.32
C PRO A 54 -1.38 5.96 -1.68
N ARG A 55 -0.87 7.16 -1.85
CA ARG A 55 0.56 7.38 -2.04
C ARG A 55 1.34 6.93 -0.82
N GLU A 56 2.47 6.27 -1.03
CA GLU A 56 3.43 5.98 0.03
C GLU A 56 4.08 7.27 0.55
N ILE A 57 4.04 7.47 1.86
CA ILE A 57 4.71 8.58 2.54
C ILE A 57 5.86 8.00 3.33
N GLN A 58 7.05 8.03 2.73
CA GLN A 58 8.25 7.46 3.32
C GLN A 58 8.75 8.30 4.48
N ILE A 59 9.09 7.63 5.58
CA ILE A 59 9.72 8.23 6.77
C ILE A 59 11.14 7.70 7.00
N GLY A 60 11.76 7.17 5.95
CA GLY A 60 13.11 6.57 6.01
C GLY A 60 13.15 5.11 6.41
N LEU A 61 12.01 4.43 6.47
CA LEU A 61 11.90 2.99 6.63
C LEU A 61 11.35 2.39 5.32
N PRO A 62 11.63 1.09 5.04
CA PRO A 62 10.93 0.38 3.98
C PRO A 62 9.43 0.54 4.21
N SER A 63 8.70 0.94 3.17
CA SER A 63 7.28 1.11 3.27
C SER A 63 6.62 -0.25 3.44
N GLU A 64 5.97 -0.45 4.57
CA GLU A 64 4.82 -1.33 4.63
C GLU A 64 3.65 -0.61 3.94
N ASP A 65 2.64 -1.33 3.49
CA ASP A 65 1.42 -0.73 2.93
C ASP A 65 0.92 0.42 3.82
N VAL A 66 0.51 1.52 3.21
CA VAL A 66 -0.01 2.67 3.95
C VAL A 66 -1.18 2.20 4.81
N ASN A 67 -1.07 2.40 6.12
CA ASN A 67 -2.15 2.05 7.02
C ASN A 67 -3.34 2.98 6.78
N VAL A 68 -4.48 2.40 6.46
CA VAL A 68 -5.74 3.12 6.30
C VAL A 68 -6.69 2.76 7.42
N TYR A 69 -7.25 3.78 8.03
CA TYR A 69 -8.28 3.68 9.06
C TYR A 69 -9.58 4.27 8.53
N GLU A 70 -10.68 3.59 8.83
CA GLU A 70 -12.02 4.06 8.56
C GLU A 70 -12.77 4.18 9.89
N ASN A 71 -13.18 5.40 10.25
CA ASN A 71 -13.80 5.71 11.55
C ASN A 71 -12.91 5.33 12.75
N GLY A 72 -11.59 5.47 12.61
CA GLY A 72 -10.62 5.11 13.67
C GLY A 72 -10.37 3.61 13.84
N LEU A 73 -10.91 2.76 12.97
CA LEU A 73 -10.68 1.32 12.94
C LEU A 73 -9.87 0.94 11.70
N PRO A 74 -8.94 -0.03 11.76
CA PRO A 74 -8.22 -0.52 10.60
C PRO A 74 -9.18 -0.90 9.45
N ALA A 75 -8.93 -0.37 8.25
CA ALA A 75 -9.74 -0.71 7.07
C ALA A 75 -9.53 -2.16 6.64
N VAL A 76 -8.30 -2.64 6.75
CA VAL A 76 -7.88 -4.01 6.40
C VAL A 76 -6.97 -4.61 7.46
N TYR A 77 -6.85 -5.93 7.44
CA TYR A 77 -5.80 -6.68 8.14
C TYR A 77 -4.69 -7.00 7.15
N SER A 78 -3.79 -6.11 6.86
CA SER A 78 -2.76 -6.30 5.85
C SER A 78 -2.09 -7.69 5.93
N SER A 79 -2.37 -8.52 4.94
CA SER A 79 -1.86 -9.90 4.81
C SER A 79 -1.63 -10.22 3.33
N ALA A 80 -1.07 -11.38 3.02
CA ALA A 80 -0.85 -11.82 1.64
C ALA A 80 -2.15 -11.86 0.82
N VAL A 81 -3.27 -12.19 1.43
CA VAL A 81 -4.58 -12.26 0.78
C VAL A 81 -5.41 -11.00 0.99
N HIS A 82 -5.38 -10.38 2.17
CA HIS A 82 -6.25 -9.26 2.53
C HIS A 82 -5.55 -7.92 2.31
N LYS A 83 -5.57 -7.42 1.08
CA LYS A 83 -4.88 -6.20 0.66
C LYS A 83 -5.85 -5.00 0.63
N LEU A 84 -5.31 -3.79 0.83
CA LEU A 84 -6.10 -2.54 0.85
C LEU A 84 -6.91 -2.34 -0.43
N GLN A 85 -6.30 -2.55 -1.59
CA GLN A 85 -6.92 -2.35 -2.90
C GLN A 85 -8.12 -3.26 -3.16
N TYR A 86 -8.33 -4.30 -2.36
CA TYR A 86 -9.47 -5.21 -2.53
C TYR A 86 -10.71 -4.79 -1.73
N HIS A 87 -10.55 -3.93 -0.70
CA HIS A 87 -11.62 -3.64 0.27
C HIS A 87 -11.90 -2.17 0.51
N TRP A 88 -11.00 -1.29 0.07
CA TRP A 88 -11.12 0.13 0.34
C TRP A 88 -10.77 1.00 -0.87
N ARG A 89 -11.53 2.04 -1.07
CA ARG A 89 -11.27 3.17 -1.97
C ARG A 89 -11.71 4.45 -1.29
N SER A 90 -11.05 5.55 -1.63
CA SER A 90 -11.58 6.87 -1.28
C SER A 90 -12.78 7.17 -2.19
N ASP A 91 -13.97 7.16 -1.61
CA ASP A 91 -15.24 7.34 -2.31
C ASP A 91 -16.08 8.48 -1.71
N ALA A 92 -17.16 8.86 -2.39
CA ALA A 92 -18.03 9.96 -2.00
C ALA A 92 -18.80 9.73 -0.69
N SER A 93 -18.77 8.52 -0.12
CA SER A 93 -19.36 8.24 1.20
C SER A 93 -18.49 8.72 2.36
N LEU A 94 -17.22 9.03 2.11
CA LEU A 94 -16.30 9.54 3.11
C LEU A 94 -16.45 11.05 3.24
N GLY A 95 -16.64 11.52 4.47
CA GLY A 95 -16.80 12.93 4.78
C GLY A 95 -15.49 13.67 4.93
N GLU A 96 -14.48 12.99 5.40
CA GLU A 96 -13.13 13.49 5.65
C GLU A 96 -12.13 12.38 5.38
N VAL A 97 -11.03 12.73 4.75
CA VAL A 97 -9.85 11.86 4.56
C VAL A 97 -8.63 12.71 4.90
N GLY A 98 -7.91 12.32 5.94
CA GLY A 98 -6.75 13.07 6.43
C GLY A 98 -5.59 12.17 6.82
N LEU A 99 -4.47 12.78 7.19
CA LEU A 99 -3.30 12.08 7.68
C LEU A 99 -3.22 12.12 9.21
N MET A 100 -2.93 10.97 9.79
CA MET A 100 -2.53 10.83 11.19
C MET A 100 -1.00 10.85 11.26
N SER A 101 -0.45 11.67 12.15
CA SER A 101 1.01 11.75 12.33
C SER A 101 1.58 10.46 12.91
N PRO A 102 2.89 10.17 12.71
CA PRO A 102 3.53 9.00 13.29
C PRO A 102 3.40 8.90 14.80
N SER A 103 3.49 10.04 15.52
CA SER A 103 3.37 10.08 16.98
C SER A 103 1.95 9.77 17.45
N GLU A 104 0.92 10.30 16.78
CA GLU A 104 -0.47 9.98 17.06
C GLU A 104 -0.78 8.52 16.71
N SER A 105 -0.30 8.06 15.55
CA SER A 105 -0.46 6.66 15.11
C SER A 105 0.15 5.69 16.12
N ALA A 106 1.37 5.98 16.65
CA ALA A 106 2.01 5.15 17.65
C ALA A 106 1.14 4.93 18.88
N ILE A 107 0.48 5.97 19.39
CA ILE A 107 -0.33 5.86 20.59
C ILE A 107 -1.69 5.22 20.30
N ARG A 108 -2.38 5.66 19.26
CA ARG A 108 -3.73 5.16 18.97
C ARG A 108 -3.76 3.75 18.37
N THR A 109 -2.71 3.37 17.63
CA THR A 109 -2.71 2.12 16.86
C THR A 109 -1.53 1.19 17.15
N GLY A 110 -0.48 1.67 17.82
CA GLY A 110 0.76 0.92 18.06
C GLY A 110 1.75 0.97 16.90
N ASN A 111 1.51 1.76 15.86
CA ASN A 111 2.34 1.84 14.66
C ASN A 111 3.01 3.20 14.50
N ILE A 112 4.30 3.24 14.16
CA ILE A 112 4.99 4.46 13.75
C ILE A 112 4.99 4.54 12.22
N ALA A 113 3.94 5.16 11.66
CA ALA A 113 3.82 5.46 10.25
C ALA A 113 2.85 6.62 10.07
N TYR A 114 2.94 7.32 8.94
CA TYR A 114 1.81 8.11 8.49
C TYR A 114 0.66 7.18 8.13
N SER A 115 -0.55 7.55 8.53
CA SER A 115 -1.72 6.73 8.29
C SER A 115 -2.84 7.59 7.70
N VAL A 116 -3.56 7.06 6.72
CA VAL A 116 -4.77 7.69 6.21
C VAL A 116 -5.90 7.40 7.19
N ASN A 117 -6.58 8.43 7.66
CA ASN A 117 -7.78 8.29 8.48
C ASN A 117 -8.97 8.88 7.74
N SER A 118 -10.04 8.11 7.61
CA SER A 118 -11.24 8.49 6.89
C SER A 118 -12.48 8.33 7.77
N PHE A 119 -13.49 9.16 7.54
CA PHE A 119 -14.73 9.14 8.34
C PHE A 119 -15.93 9.08 7.42
N SER A 120 -16.89 8.22 7.75
CA SER A 120 -18.12 8.07 7.01
C SER A 120 -19.01 9.31 7.14
N LYS A 121 -19.62 9.73 6.03
CA LYS A 121 -20.63 10.79 6.04
C LYS A 121 -21.86 10.39 6.83
N VAL A 122 -22.33 11.30 7.65
CA VAL A 122 -23.67 11.24 8.26
C VAL A 122 -24.62 12.08 7.42
N GLY A 123 -25.81 11.57 7.14
CA GLY A 123 -26.82 12.31 6.39
C GLY A 123 -27.22 13.64 7.07
N GLN A 124 -27.68 14.59 6.28
CA GLN A 124 -28.29 15.85 6.74
C GLN A 124 -29.81 15.72 6.80
N LYS A 125 -30.52 16.77 7.27
CA LYS A 125 -32.00 16.75 7.30
C LYS A 125 -32.58 16.80 5.88
N GLU A 126 -32.04 17.66 5.04
CA GLU A 126 -32.41 17.77 3.62
C GLU A 126 -31.77 16.62 2.82
N PHE A 127 -32.47 16.20 1.78
CA PHE A 127 -31.90 15.28 0.80
C PHE A 127 -30.73 15.94 0.06
N LYS A 128 -29.61 15.24 -0.02
CA LYS A 128 -28.44 15.64 -0.78
C LYS A 128 -27.81 14.43 -1.46
N GLY A 129 -27.28 14.67 -2.64
CA GLY A 129 -26.55 13.66 -3.36
C GLY A 129 -25.36 14.24 -4.10
N VAL A 130 -24.40 13.38 -4.38
CA VAL A 130 -23.28 13.63 -5.30
C VAL A 130 -23.07 12.40 -6.16
N LEU A 131 -22.96 12.60 -7.44
CA LEU A 131 -22.59 11.60 -8.42
C LEU A 131 -21.26 12.03 -9.07
N ASN A 132 -20.20 11.27 -8.88
CA ASN A 132 -18.92 11.46 -9.54
C ASN A 132 -18.74 10.41 -10.65
N TYR A 133 -18.19 10.85 -11.77
CA TYR A 133 -17.78 9.98 -12.87
C TYR A 133 -16.34 10.30 -13.25
N ARG A 134 -15.51 9.29 -13.46
CA ARG A 134 -14.16 9.42 -13.99
C ARG A 134 -13.94 8.42 -15.11
N ALA A 135 -13.18 8.83 -16.11
CA ALA A 135 -12.76 7.97 -17.21
C ALA A 135 -11.36 8.35 -17.65
N ASN A 136 -10.59 7.40 -18.16
CA ASN A 136 -9.31 7.67 -18.79
C ASN A 136 -9.30 7.19 -20.25
N HIS A 137 -8.27 7.56 -21.00
CA HIS A 137 -8.17 7.23 -22.43
C HIS A 137 -7.83 5.75 -22.69
N PHE A 138 -7.49 4.98 -21.66
CA PHE A 138 -7.32 3.52 -21.76
C PHE A 138 -8.64 2.74 -21.59
N GLY A 139 -9.73 3.42 -21.23
CA GLY A 139 -11.04 2.81 -21.10
C GLY A 139 -11.50 2.57 -19.67
N MET A 140 -10.75 3.05 -18.66
CA MET A 140 -11.22 3.06 -17.27
C MET A 140 -12.52 3.86 -17.18
N GLN A 141 -13.48 3.32 -16.41
CA GLN A 141 -14.72 4.00 -16.03
C GLN A 141 -14.97 3.81 -14.54
N GLN A 142 -15.21 4.91 -13.85
CA GLN A 142 -15.50 4.92 -12.42
C GLN A 142 -16.75 5.71 -12.15
N PHE A 143 -17.65 5.12 -11.36
CA PHE A 143 -18.90 5.72 -10.89
C PHE A 143 -18.88 5.76 -9.37
N ASP A 144 -19.28 6.88 -8.78
CA ASP A 144 -19.25 7.06 -7.35
C ASP A 144 -20.44 7.94 -6.92
N LEU A 145 -21.49 7.29 -6.42
CA LEU A 145 -22.72 7.92 -5.98
C LEU A 145 -22.82 7.88 -4.45
N ASN A 146 -23.09 9.02 -3.84
CA ASN A 146 -23.53 9.07 -2.45
C ASN A 146 -24.81 9.90 -2.34
N VAL A 147 -25.79 9.36 -1.64
CA VAL A 147 -27.05 10.03 -1.29
C VAL A 147 -27.29 9.96 0.20
N SER A 148 -27.87 11.01 0.76
CA SER A 148 -28.22 11.04 2.17
C SER A 148 -29.39 11.98 2.45
N GLY A 149 -30.08 11.78 3.57
CA GLY A 149 -31.23 12.60 3.96
C GLY A 149 -31.72 12.31 5.38
N GLY A 150 -32.79 12.99 5.78
CA GLY A 150 -33.45 12.83 7.06
C GLY A 150 -34.74 12.00 6.99
N ILE A 151 -35.00 11.26 8.05
CA ILE A 151 -36.28 10.62 8.32
C ILE A 151 -36.81 11.22 9.63
N GLY A 152 -37.73 12.17 9.53
CA GLY A 152 -38.14 12.97 10.66
C GLY A 152 -36.99 13.84 11.21
N ASP A 153 -37.05 14.18 12.51
CA ASP A 153 -36.07 15.10 13.10
C ASP A 153 -34.80 14.41 13.55
N ASN A 154 -34.85 13.19 14.02
CA ASN A 154 -33.74 12.53 14.71
C ASN A 154 -33.06 11.42 13.91
N TRP A 155 -33.58 11.01 12.77
CA TRP A 155 -32.97 9.96 11.97
C TRP A 155 -32.35 10.49 10.67
N ARG A 156 -31.22 9.92 10.30
CA ARG A 156 -30.50 10.20 9.04
C ARG A 156 -30.17 8.89 8.36
N TYR A 157 -30.27 8.88 7.05
CA TYR A 157 -29.84 7.77 6.23
C TYR A 157 -28.74 8.20 5.27
N SER A 158 -27.90 7.26 4.89
CA SER A 158 -26.92 7.42 3.82
C SER A 158 -26.85 6.13 2.99
N GLY A 159 -26.61 6.28 1.69
CA GLY A 159 -26.39 5.17 0.79
C GLY A 159 -25.31 5.54 -0.22
N SER A 160 -24.45 4.63 -0.59
CA SER A 160 -23.45 4.87 -1.63
C SER A 160 -23.20 3.65 -2.51
N VAL A 161 -22.79 3.94 -3.74
CA VAL A 161 -22.38 2.96 -4.73
C VAL A 161 -21.09 3.49 -5.36
N TYR A 162 -19.99 2.77 -5.20
CA TYR A 162 -18.74 2.99 -5.90
C TYR A 162 -18.49 1.81 -6.84
N GLN A 163 -18.14 2.09 -8.09
CA GLN A 163 -17.77 1.09 -9.09
C GLN A 163 -16.58 1.58 -9.89
N ASN A 164 -15.58 0.72 -10.05
CA ASN A 164 -14.42 0.93 -10.89
C ASN A 164 -14.28 -0.24 -11.88
N PHE A 165 -14.14 0.08 -13.14
CA PHE A 165 -13.90 -0.85 -14.24
C PHE A 165 -12.69 -0.33 -15.02
N ASP A 166 -11.50 -0.82 -14.67
CA ASP A 166 -10.25 -0.38 -15.27
C ASP A 166 -9.58 -1.53 -16.02
N PRO A 167 -9.46 -1.45 -17.34
CA PRO A 167 -8.71 -2.45 -18.12
C PRO A 167 -7.20 -2.33 -17.91
N GLY A 168 -6.70 -1.27 -17.22
CA GLY A 168 -5.29 -0.94 -17.14
C GLY A 168 -4.80 -0.16 -18.37
N SER A 169 -3.50 0.06 -18.46
CA SER A 169 -2.85 0.70 -19.62
C SER A 169 -2.42 -0.30 -20.70
N PHE A 170 -2.52 -1.59 -20.42
CA PHE A 170 -2.23 -2.70 -21.32
C PHE A 170 -3.49 -3.57 -21.50
N ASP A 171 -3.61 -4.27 -22.62
CA ASP A 171 -4.76 -5.13 -22.92
C ASP A 171 -4.50 -6.55 -22.38
N ALA A 172 -5.10 -6.92 -21.26
CA ALA A 172 -5.03 -8.28 -20.74
C ALA A 172 -6.12 -9.14 -21.40
N LYS A 173 -5.73 -10.05 -22.31
CA LYS A 173 -6.70 -10.85 -23.09
C LYS A 173 -7.58 -11.78 -22.23
N PHE A 174 -7.09 -12.23 -21.10
CA PHE A 174 -7.83 -13.15 -20.22
C PHE A 174 -8.78 -12.42 -19.24
N ASP A 175 -8.67 -11.08 -19.08
CA ASP A 175 -9.54 -10.29 -18.22
C ASP A 175 -9.80 -8.90 -18.81
N GLU A 176 -11.08 -8.59 -19.07
CA GLU A 176 -11.48 -7.31 -19.65
C GLU A 176 -11.14 -6.12 -18.72
N TYR A 177 -11.20 -6.32 -17.41
CA TYR A 177 -10.90 -5.29 -16.40
C TYR A 177 -9.89 -5.84 -15.40
N THR A 178 -8.67 -5.40 -15.50
CA THR A 178 -7.58 -5.81 -14.62
C THR A 178 -7.70 -5.25 -13.19
N ASP A 179 -8.46 -4.15 -13.01
CA ASP A 179 -8.93 -3.66 -11.70
C ASP A 179 -10.44 -3.41 -11.74
N ARG A 180 -11.19 -4.38 -11.23
CA ARG A 180 -12.63 -4.27 -11.02
C ARG A 180 -12.95 -4.18 -9.55
N MET A 181 -13.61 -3.08 -9.14
CA MET A 181 -13.98 -2.85 -7.74
C MET A 181 -15.42 -2.35 -7.63
N GLN A 182 -16.16 -2.88 -6.67
CA GLN A 182 -17.53 -2.44 -6.35
C GLN A 182 -17.67 -2.33 -4.84
N ILE A 183 -18.08 -1.17 -4.34
CA ILE A 183 -18.38 -0.95 -2.91
C ILE A 183 -19.79 -0.42 -2.80
N TYR A 184 -20.59 -1.05 -1.96
CA TYR A 184 -21.96 -0.64 -1.64
C TYR A 184 -22.02 -0.37 -0.14
N ARG A 185 -22.55 0.79 0.24
CA ARG A 185 -22.71 1.15 1.66
C ARG A 185 -24.14 1.59 1.95
N ALA A 186 -24.60 1.26 3.13
CA ALA A 186 -25.84 1.76 3.69
C ALA A 186 -25.62 2.15 5.15
N GLY A 187 -26.16 3.27 5.56
CA GLY A 187 -26.04 3.76 6.93
C GLY A 187 -27.35 4.34 7.46
N LEU A 188 -27.61 4.07 8.74
CA LEU A 188 -28.73 4.66 9.50
C LEU A 188 -28.17 5.26 10.78
N THR A 189 -28.45 6.54 11.00
CA THR A 189 -27.94 7.29 12.15
C THR A 189 -29.10 7.85 12.96
N HIS A 190 -29.10 7.61 14.26
CA HIS A 190 -29.98 8.25 15.23
C HIS A 190 -29.25 9.39 15.94
N LEU A 191 -29.81 10.58 15.91
CA LEU A 191 -29.28 11.75 16.60
C LEU A 191 -29.82 11.75 18.05
N LEU A 192 -28.93 11.90 19.01
CA LEU A 192 -29.21 12.02 20.45
C LEU A 192 -29.34 13.50 20.85
N GLY A 193 -30.24 14.21 20.18
CA GLY A 193 -30.38 15.65 20.26
C GLY A 193 -29.10 16.35 19.74
N ASN A 194 -28.59 17.31 20.51
CA ASN A 194 -27.32 18.00 20.25
C ASN A 194 -26.12 17.37 20.95
N ARG A 195 -26.31 16.25 21.66
CA ARG A 195 -25.27 15.61 22.47
C ARG A 195 -24.46 14.55 21.72
N GLY A 196 -24.99 14.01 20.62
CA GLY A 196 -24.29 12.96 19.91
C GLY A 196 -25.14 12.21 18.91
N LYS A 197 -24.63 11.06 18.49
CA LYS A 197 -25.26 10.20 17.50
C LYS A 197 -24.84 8.74 17.67
N ILE A 198 -25.68 7.84 17.19
CA ILE A 198 -25.39 6.41 17.03
C ILE A 198 -25.67 6.06 15.57
N SER A 199 -24.69 5.46 14.89
CA SER A 199 -24.80 5.06 13.48
C SER A 199 -24.57 3.57 13.32
N LEU A 200 -25.48 2.89 12.64
CA LEU A 200 -25.29 1.54 12.15
C LEU A 200 -24.96 1.61 10.67
N GLN A 201 -23.88 0.97 10.25
CA GLN A 201 -23.41 0.96 8.87
C GLN A 201 -23.18 -0.46 8.37
N TYR A 202 -23.48 -0.69 7.12
CA TYR A 202 -23.18 -1.90 6.39
C TYR A 202 -22.35 -1.54 5.16
N LYS A 203 -21.28 -2.31 4.88
CA LYS A 203 -20.49 -2.21 3.67
C LYS A 203 -20.31 -3.59 3.05
N TYR A 204 -20.56 -3.68 1.77
CA TYR A 204 -20.18 -4.80 0.92
C TYR A 204 -19.11 -4.32 -0.06
N ALA A 205 -18.01 -5.06 -0.17
CA ALA A 205 -17.01 -4.84 -1.19
C ALA A 205 -16.79 -6.12 -1.99
N TYR A 206 -16.70 -5.96 -3.30
CA TYR A 206 -16.27 -6.98 -4.25
C TYR A 206 -15.12 -6.41 -5.08
N SER A 207 -14.07 -7.18 -5.24
CA SER A 207 -13.00 -6.81 -6.15
C SER A 207 -12.44 -8.03 -6.89
N ARG A 208 -11.96 -7.76 -8.10
CA ARG A 208 -11.06 -8.64 -8.85
C ARG A 208 -9.94 -7.75 -9.37
N ASN A 209 -8.72 -8.06 -8.96
CA ASN A 209 -7.56 -7.29 -9.33
C ASN A 209 -6.45 -8.23 -9.82
N THR A 210 -6.30 -8.29 -11.15
CA THR A 210 -5.26 -9.05 -11.83
C THR A 210 -4.13 -8.14 -12.35
N GLY A 211 -4.36 -6.82 -12.37
CA GLY A 211 -3.44 -5.85 -12.98
C GLY A 211 -2.15 -5.63 -12.20
N ASN A 212 -2.19 -5.72 -10.88
CA ASN A 212 -0.99 -5.52 -10.06
C ASN A 212 0.09 -6.57 -10.34
N GLU A 213 -0.30 -7.77 -10.65
CA GLU A 213 0.62 -8.88 -10.89
C GLU A 213 1.17 -8.87 -12.33
N LEU A 214 0.61 -8.03 -13.19
CA LEU A 214 1.09 -7.82 -14.56
C LEU A 214 2.04 -6.61 -14.69
N ASN A 215 2.44 -6.00 -13.58
CA ASN A 215 3.31 -4.83 -13.53
C ASN A 215 4.78 -5.12 -13.86
N ALA A 216 5.18 -6.38 -13.95
CA ALA A 216 6.53 -6.72 -14.38
C ALA A 216 6.73 -6.31 -15.84
N ALA A 217 7.90 -5.77 -16.13
CA ALA A 217 8.30 -5.41 -17.48
C ALA A 217 9.74 -5.86 -17.74
N PRO A 218 9.99 -6.58 -18.82
CA PRO A 218 11.35 -6.90 -19.24
C PRO A 218 12.01 -5.67 -19.89
N PHE A 219 13.32 -5.53 -19.69
CA PHE A 219 14.13 -4.44 -20.22
C PHE A 219 15.58 -4.87 -20.39
N ILE A 220 16.37 -4.07 -21.11
CA ILE A 220 17.83 -4.18 -21.18
C ILE A 220 18.42 -3.21 -20.16
N TYR A 221 19.19 -3.72 -19.20
CA TYR A 221 19.91 -2.90 -18.24
C TYR A 221 21.17 -2.33 -18.87
N VAL A 222 21.32 -0.99 -18.91
CA VAL A 222 22.45 -0.35 -19.62
C VAL A 222 23.74 -0.38 -18.81
N GLY A 223 23.64 -0.41 -17.48
CA GLY A 223 24.80 -0.40 -16.58
C GLY A 223 25.01 0.94 -15.86
N ASP A 224 24.38 2.01 -16.32
CA ASP A 224 24.48 3.37 -15.78
C ASP A 224 23.20 3.82 -15.02
N GLY A 225 22.35 2.87 -14.65
CA GLY A 225 21.06 3.12 -13.99
C GLY A 225 19.94 3.46 -14.96
N SER A 226 20.20 3.51 -16.25
CA SER A 226 19.18 3.62 -17.29
C SER A 226 18.83 2.24 -17.85
N ILE A 227 17.69 2.19 -18.55
CA ILE A 227 17.22 0.98 -19.25
C ILE A 227 16.97 1.28 -20.72
N LYS A 228 16.96 0.22 -21.54
CA LYS A 228 16.44 0.23 -22.91
C LYS A 228 15.29 -0.74 -23.03
N GLU A 229 14.31 -0.36 -23.83
CA GLU A 229 13.19 -1.24 -24.16
C GLU A 229 13.67 -2.44 -25.01
N ILE A 230 13.05 -3.59 -24.82
CA ILE A 230 13.24 -4.74 -25.70
C ILE A 230 12.46 -4.48 -26.99
N PRO A 231 13.03 -4.73 -28.18
CA PRO A 231 12.31 -4.54 -29.43
C PRO A 231 10.96 -5.26 -29.47
N GLY A 232 9.89 -4.52 -29.74
CA GLY A 232 8.52 -5.05 -29.79
C GLY A 232 7.81 -5.16 -28.43
N PHE A 233 8.43 -4.72 -27.34
CA PHE A 233 7.81 -4.67 -26.03
C PHE A 233 7.92 -3.26 -25.42
N GLU A 234 6.80 -2.58 -25.28
CA GLU A 234 6.72 -1.25 -24.64
C GLU A 234 6.25 -1.37 -23.17
N PRO A 235 7.13 -1.16 -22.18
CA PRO A 235 6.77 -1.28 -20.77
C PRO A 235 5.58 -0.40 -20.37
N GLY A 236 4.61 -1.00 -19.70
CA GLY A 236 3.38 -0.32 -19.27
C GLY A 236 2.29 -0.20 -20.32
N LEU A 237 2.58 -0.49 -21.58
CA LEU A 237 1.59 -0.52 -22.68
C LEU A 237 1.42 -1.92 -23.30
N ALA A 238 2.48 -2.72 -23.30
CA ALA A 238 2.43 -4.12 -23.68
C ALA A 238 2.08 -5.01 -22.48
N SER A 239 1.15 -5.94 -22.66
CA SER A 239 0.79 -6.91 -21.63
C SER A 239 1.90 -7.94 -21.46
N TYR A 240 2.37 -8.12 -20.22
CA TYR A 240 3.31 -9.20 -19.87
C TYR A 240 2.64 -10.38 -19.18
N GLY A 241 1.32 -10.44 -19.24
CA GLY A 241 0.51 -11.60 -18.87
C GLY A 241 0.20 -12.49 -20.08
N PRO A 242 0.03 -13.81 -19.89
CA PRO A 242 -0.28 -14.74 -20.97
C PRO A 242 -1.62 -14.40 -21.63
N ALA A 243 -1.77 -14.73 -22.92
CA ALA A 243 -3.04 -14.49 -23.63
C ALA A 243 -4.18 -15.34 -23.08
N SER A 244 -3.88 -16.57 -22.64
CA SER A 244 -4.81 -17.47 -21.96
C SER A 244 -4.53 -17.44 -20.46
N GLY A 245 -5.56 -17.25 -19.66
CA GLY A 245 -5.46 -17.37 -18.20
C GLY A 245 -5.44 -18.80 -17.67
N GLU A 246 -5.44 -19.81 -18.53
CA GLU A 246 -5.50 -21.21 -18.12
C GLU A 246 -4.18 -21.68 -17.50
N ILE A 247 -4.26 -22.21 -16.29
CA ILE A 247 -3.12 -22.73 -15.51
C ILE A 247 -3.43 -24.11 -14.92
N GLU A 248 -2.36 -24.84 -14.61
CA GLU A 248 -2.41 -26.09 -13.85
C GLU A 248 -1.52 -25.95 -12.61
N TYR A 249 -2.01 -26.42 -11.46
CA TYR A 249 -1.29 -26.39 -10.22
C TYR A 249 -1.64 -27.58 -9.33
N MET A 250 -0.75 -27.92 -8.38
CA MET A 250 -1.04 -28.87 -7.32
C MET A 250 -1.55 -28.12 -6.09
N ASP A 251 -2.73 -28.49 -5.63
CA ASP A 251 -3.31 -27.87 -4.43
C ASP A 251 -2.55 -28.33 -3.17
N ILE A 252 -2.10 -27.39 -2.37
CA ILE A 252 -1.35 -27.67 -1.13
C ILE A 252 -2.17 -28.46 -0.11
N MET A 253 -3.50 -28.39 -0.16
CA MET A 253 -4.38 -29.00 0.83
C MET A 253 -4.61 -30.49 0.60
N ASP A 254 -4.66 -30.94 -0.66
CA ASP A 254 -5.05 -32.31 -1.00
C ASP A 254 -4.12 -32.98 -2.05
N GLY A 255 -3.08 -32.32 -2.50
CA GLY A 255 -2.11 -32.82 -3.47
C GLY A 255 -2.65 -33.08 -4.87
N LYS A 256 -3.91 -32.70 -5.16
CA LYS A 256 -4.51 -32.95 -6.46
C LYS A 256 -4.11 -31.89 -7.47
N MET A 257 -3.84 -32.34 -8.68
CA MET A 257 -3.70 -31.46 -9.83
C MET A 257 -5.04 -30.82 -10.17
N LYS A 258 -5.06 -29.48 -10.23
CA LYS A 258 -6.23 -28.66 -10.57
C LYS A 258 -5.95 -27.80 -11.79
N LYS A 259 -7.00 -27.54 -12.58
CA LYS A 259 -7.00 -26.55 -13.67
C LYS A 259 -7.84 -25.36 -13.21
N ALA A 260 -7.38 -24.18 -13.50
CA ALA A 260 -8.09 -22.95 -13.16
C ALA A 260 -7.78 -21.84 -14.20
N ASN A 261 -8.58 -20.78 -14.15
CA ASN A 261 -8.28 -19.56 -14.87
C ASN A 261 -7.80 -18.49 -13.87
N ILE A 262 -6.72 -17.79 -14.18
CA ILE A 262 -6.14 -16.72 -13.34
C ILE A 262 -7.22 -15.73 -12.90
N ARG A 263 -8.13 -15.36 -13.83
CA ARG A 263 -9.23 -14.44 -13.55
C ARG A 263 -10.07 -14.88 -12.35
N ASP A 264 -10.37 -16.17 -12.26
CA ASP A 264 -11.27 -16.73 -11.25
C ASP A 264 -10.56 -16.91 -9.88
N LEU A 265 -9.23 -16.82 -9.87
CA LEU A 265 -8.38 -16.91 -8.69
C LEU A 265 -8.04 -15.54 -8.06
N ALA A 266 -8.65 -14.46 -8.53
CA ALA A 266 -8.41 -13.10 -8.02
C ALA A 266 -9.68 -12.44 -7.46
N ASP A 267 -10.72 -13.21 -7.15
CA ASP A 267 -11.99 -12.73 -6.62
C ASP A 267 -11.94 -12.55 -5.09
N ASN A 268 -12.26 -11.34 -4.64
CA ASN A 268 -12.29 -10.96 -3.22
C ASN A 268 -13.66 -10.36 -2.88
N ARG A 269 -14.16 -10.70 -1.70
CA ARG A 269 -15.45 -10.18 -1.20
C ARG A 269 -15.34 -9.88 0.27
N SER A 270 -16.03 -8.83 0.73
CA SER A 270 -16.17 -8.58 2.17
C SER A 270 -17.55 -8.07 2.54
N HIS A 271 -17.98 -8.44 3.71
CA HIS A 271 -19.16 -7.92 4.39
C HIS A 271 -18.72 -7.31 5.70
N GLU A 272 -19.01 -6.03 5.90
CA GLU A 272 -18.72 -5.31 7.13
C GLU A 272 -20.00 -4.75 7.75
N VAL A 273 -20.10 -4.85 9.07
CA VAL A 273 -21.12 -4.15 9.88
C VAL A 273 -20.37 -3.32 10.91
N ALA A 274 -20.69 -2.03 11.00
CA ALA A 274 -20.08 -1.13 11.98
C ALA A 274 -21.14 -0.40 12.80
N LEU A 275 -20.87 -0.27 14.10
CA LEU A 275 -21.61 0.58 15.04
C LEU A 275 -20.69 1.71 15.47
N LEU A 276 -21.10 2.96 15.20
CA LEU A 276 -20.33 4.16 15.50
C LEU A 276 -21.13 5.04 16.44
N THR A 277 -20.50 5.48 17.53
CA THR A 277 -21.16 6.28 18.57
C THR A 277 -20.27 7.45 18.95
N ASP A 278 -20.84 8.63 18.95
CA ASP A 278 -20.29 9.85 19.56
C ASP A 278 -21.28 10.37 20.58
N TYR A 279 -20.84 10.68 21.80
CA TYR A 279 -21.70 11.27 22.83
C TYR A 279 -20.91 12.25 23.71
N THR A 280 -21.49 13.41 23.94
CA THR A 280 -20.96 14.42 24.85
C THR A 280 -21.87 14.55 26.06
N PHE A 281 -21.34 14.25 27.26
CA PHE A 281 -22.04 14.36 28.54
C PHE A 281 -22.15 15.83 28.96
N ASP A 282 -23.08 16.12 29.90
CA ASP A 282 -23.33 17.49 30.42
C ASP A 282 -22.09 18.14 31.04
N ASN A 283 -21.19 17.34 31.58
CA ASN A 283 -19.94 17.78 32.16
C ASN A 283 -18.82 18.03 31.11
N GLY A 284 -19.13 17.94 29.81
CA GLY A 284 -18.18 18.12 28.70
C GLY A 284 -17.26 16.92 28.45
N LEU A 285 -17.47 15.77 29.08
CA LEU A 285 -16.80 14.54 28.75
C LEU A 285 -17.36 14.03 27.42
N LYS A 286 -16.47 13.82 26.43
CA LYS A 286 -16.81 13.20 25.14
C LYS A 286 -16.48 11.72 25.17
N TRP A 287 -17.40 10.88 24.74
CA TRP A 287 -17.21 9.44 24.57
C TRP A 287 -17.43 9.07 23.11
N THR A 288 -16.48 8.31 22.56
CA THR A 288 -16.57 7.72 21.22
C THR A 288 -16.43 6.20 21.36
N LEU A 289 -17.33 5.45 20.72
CA LEU A 289 -17.27 4.00 20.64
C LEU A 289 -17.49 3.59 19.19
N ASN A 290 -16.48 2.95 18.60
CA ASN A 290 -16.55 2.41 17.24
C ASN A 290 -16.29 0.91 17.28
N MET A 291 -17.18 0.15 16.67
CA MET A 291 -17.13 -1.31 16.59
C MET A 291 -17.29 -1.74 15.14
N LYS A 292 -16.58 -2.76 14.72
CA LYS A 292 -16.68 -3.34 13.38
C LYS A 292 -16.54 -4.85 13.43
N TYR A 293 -17.42 -5.54 12.72
CA TYR A 293 -17.26 -6.94 12.34
C TYR A 293 -17.09 -7.04 10.83
N MET A 294 -16.14 -7.84 10.37
CA MET A 294 -15.90 -8.11 8.95
C MET A 294 -15.72 -9.61 8.71
N ASN A 295 -16.20 -10.07 7.57
CA ASN A 295 -15.96 -11.39 7.02
C ASN A 295 -15.59 -11.27 5.54
N ALA A 296 -14.38 -11.73 5.17
CA ALA A 296 -13.82 -11.56 3.85
C ALA A 296 -13.19 -12.88 3.34
N PRO A 297 -13.90 -13.65 2.49
CA PRO A 297 -13.28 -14.70 1.68
C PRO A 297 -12.46 -14.06 0.56
N GLU A 298 -11.27 -14.59 0.32
CA GLU A 298 -10.22 -13.96 -0.49
C GLU A 298 -9.50 -14.97 -1.38
N ALA A 299 -9.15 -14.51 -2.56
CA ALA A 299 -8.22 -15.20 -3.45
C ALA A 299 -7.30 -14.18 -4.13
N ASN A 300 -6.05 -14.55 -4.35
CA ASN A 300 -5.09 -13.67 -4.99
C ASN A 300 -4.09 -14.49 -5.83
N TYR A 301 -3.88 -14.03 -7.05
CA TYR A 301 -2.87 -14.56 -7.97
C TYR A 301 -1.65 -13.64 -7.92
N VAL A 302 -0.47 -14.21 -7.69
CA VAL A 302 0.79 -13.47 -7.64
C VAL A 302 1.79 -14.15 -8.57
N ASP A 303 2.33 -13.40 -9.53
CA ASP A 303 3.27 -13.89 -10.52
C ASP A 303 4.49 -12.97 -10.60
N PHE A 304 5.67 -13.52 -10.34
CA PHE A 304 6.93 -12.81 -10.41
C PHE A 304 7.80 -13.32 -11.55
N GLY A 305 8.47 -12.41 -12.22
CA GLY A 305 9.56 -12.75 -13.13
C GLY A 305 10.66 -13.54 -12.41
N GLY A 306 11.26 -14.45 -13.13
CA GLY A 306 12.48 -15.12 -12.70
C GLY A 306 13.67 -14.17 -12.72
N SER A 307 14.78 -14.62 -12.17
CA SER A 307 15.96 -13.81 -11.97
C SER A 307 16.73 -13.45 -13.25
N THR A 308 16.50 -14.16 -14.36
CA THR A 308 17.26 -13.96 -15.59
C THR A 308 16.40 -14.21 -16.81
N ILE A 309 16.39 -13.26 -17.71
CA ILE A 309 15.94 -13.45 -19.08
C ILE A 309 17.10 -14.05 -19.86
N SER A 310 16.91 -15.22 -20.47
CA SER A 310 17.89 -15.93 -21.26
C SER A 310 17.41 -16.12 -22.70
N GLU A 311 18.32 -16.45 -23.58
CA GLU A 311 17.98 -16.77 -24.99
C GLU A 311 18.07 -18.27 -25.21
N LEU A 312 17.02 -18.85 -25.77
CA LEU A 312 16.97 -20.27 -26.14
C LEU A 312 17.25 -20.48 -27.61
N SER A 313 17.88 -21.62 -27.89
CA SER A 313 18.11 -22.18 -29.23
C SER A 313 17.26 -23.44 -29.45
N GLU A 314 17.16 -23.92 -30.69
CA GLU A 314 16.46 -25.18 -30.98
C GLU A 314 17.01 -26.38 -30.20
N SER A 315 18.32 -26.38 -29.91
CA SER A 315 18.96 -27.48 -29.14
C SER A 315 18.51 -27.53 -27.69
N ASP A 316 17.90 -26.49 -27.15
CA ASP A 316 17.38 -26.47 -25.77
C ASP A 316 16.06 -27.24 -25.64
N GLY A 317 15.42 -27.60 -26.78
CA GLY A 317 14.29 -28.54 -26.84
C GLY A 317 12.96 -27.99 -26.33
N TYR A 318 12.81 -26.66 -26.17
CA TYR A 318 11.53 -26.04 -25.81
C TYR A 318 10.62 -25.93 -27.02
N LEU A 319 9.33 -26.09 -26.80
CA LEU A 319 8.32 -25.99 -27.87
C LEU A 319 7.34 -24.86 -27.58
N SER A 320 6.94 -24.19 -28.65
CA SER A 320 5.80 -23.26 -28.67
C SER A 320 4.47 -23.99 -28.46
N ALA A 321 3.38 -23.24 -28.26
CA ALA A 321 2.04 -23.81 -28.05
C ALA A 321 1.53 -24.63 -29.25
N ASP A 322 2.03 -24.34 -30.46
CA ASP A 322 1.71 -25.08 -31.70
C ASP A 322 2.58 -26.33 -31.91
N GLY A 323 3.51 -26.61 -30.99
CA GLY A 323 4.43 -27.76 -31.03
C GLY A 323 5.70 -27.55 -31.85
N THR A 324 5.93 -26.33 -32.39
CA THR A 324 7.18 -25.99 -33.09
C THR A 324 8.31 -25.71 -32.13
N PRO A 325 9.60 -25.98 -32.48
CA PRO A 325 10.75 -25.60 -31.68
C PRO A 325 10.76 -24.09 -31.42
N TYR A 326 10.95 -23.69 -30.16
CA TYR A 326 11.01 -22.28 -29.78
C TYR A 326 12.46 -21.80 -29.76
N THR A 327 12.68 -20.62 -30.34
CA THR A 327 13.95 -19.88 -30.25
C THR A 327 13.67 -18.44 -29.86
N GLY A 328 14.55 -17.86 -29.03
CA GLY A 328 14.45 -16.47 -28.59
C GLY A 328 14.45 -16.29 -27.07
N LEU A 329 14.12 -15.08 -26.63
CA LEU A 329 14.18 -14.70 -25.20
C LEU A 329 13.06 -15.36 -24.40
N VAL A 330 13.44 -15.88 -23.23
CA VAL A 330 12.54 -16.48 -22.25
C VAL A 330 12.80 -16.00 -20.84
N GLU A 331 11.74 -15.99 -20.04
CA GLU A 331 11.82 -15.76 -18.61
C GLU A 331 11.16 -16.91 -17.84
N GLY A 332 11.86 -17.44 -16.82
CA GLY A 332 11.27 -18.34 -15.85
C GLY A 332 10.33 -17.53 -14.95
N ARG A 333 9.09 -18.00 -14.78
CA ARG A 333 8.06 -17.34 -13.97
C ARG A 333 7.75 -18.16 -12.74
N ARG A 334 7.49 -17.48 -11.63
CA ARG A 334 7.15 -18.08 -10.33
C ARG A 334 5.79 -17.56 -9.92
N THR A 335 4.90 -18.47 -9.62
CA THR A 335 3.51 -18.15 -9.35
C THR A 335 3.05 -18.72 -8.02
N TRP A 336 2.34 -17.90 -7.24
CA TRP A 336 1.63 -18.29 -6.03
C TRP A 336 0.14 -18.02 -6.19
N LEU A 337 -0.65 -18.98 -5.74
CA LEU A 337 -2.09 -18.90 -5.66
C LEU A 337 -2.48 -18.84 -4.20
N HIS A 338 -2.79 -17.66 -3.72
CA HIS A 338 -3.21 -17.41 -2.35
C HIS A 338 -4.72 -17.61 -2.23
N SER A 339 -5.15 -18.33 -1.21
CA SER A 339 -6.56 -18.53 -0.89
C SER A 339 -6.76 -18.45 0.62
N GLY A 340 -7.91 -17.93 1.03
CA GLY A 340 -8.18 -17.84 2.44
C GLY A 340 -9.40 -17.03 2.83
N LYS A 341 -9.45 -16.70 4.09
CA LYS A 341 -10.54 -15.92 4.69
C LYS A 341 -10.00 -15.11 5.84
N VAL A 342 -10.35 -13.83 5.86
CA VAL A 342 -10.12 -12.97 7.02
C VAL A 342 -11.44 -12.64 7.71
N GLN A 343 -11.48 -12.80 9.01
CA GLN A 343 -12.57 -12.32 9.86
C GLN A 343 -11.98 -11.42 10.93
N ASN A 344 -12.67 -10.35 11.27
CA ASN A 344 -12.26 -9.52 12.39
C ASN A 344 -13.43 -9.00 13.20
N PHE A 345 -13.15 -8.73 14.48
CA PHE A 345 -14.01 -7.99 15.38
C PHE A 345 -13.15 -6.93 16.07
N LEU A 346 -13.42 -5.67 15.75
CA LEU A 346 -12.61 -4.53 16.18
C LEU A 346 -13.45 -3.59 17.02
N VAL A 347 -12.92 -3.17 18.16
CA VAL A 347 -13.54 -2.19 19.06
C VAL A 347 -12.50 -1.14 19.40
N THR A 348 -12.88 0.14 19.30
CA THR A 348 -12.13 1.28 19.82
C THR A 348 -13.08 2.14 20.64
N SER A 349 -12.74 2.41 21.90
CA SER A 349 -13.49 3.30 22.78
C SER A 349 -12.57 4.38 23.33
N GLU A 350 -12.95 5.65 23.21
CA GLU A 350 -12.18 6.80 23.68
C GLU A 350 -13.03 7.71 24.56
N LEU A 351 -12.44 8.19 25.66
CA LEU A 351 -12.94 9.26 26.50
C LEU A 351 -12.03 10.47 26.37
N GLU A 352 -12.59 11.63 26.06
CA GLU A 352 -11.84 12.87 25.93
C GLU A 352 -12.46 13.96 26.81
N LYS A 353 -11.62 14.71 27.50
CA LYS A 353 -12.06 15.82 28.34
C LYS A 353 -11.02 16.93 28.40
N ARG A 354 -11.49 18.19 28.34
CA ARG A 354 -10.67 19.36 28.62
C ARG A 354 -10.80 19.74 30.08
N LEU A 355 -9.65 19.87 30.77
CA LEU A 355 -9.54 20.27 32.17
C LEU A 355 -8.54 21.44 32.27
N GLY A 356 -9.03 22.66 32.26
CA GLY A 356 -8.19 23.86 32.23
C GLY A 356 -7.30 23.87 30.98
N ASN A 357 -5.98 23.81 31.20
CA ASN A 357 -4.96 23.81 30.14
C ASN A 357 -4.61 22.42 29.62
N HIS A 358 -5.29 21.37 30.06
CA HIS A 358 -5.07 19.98 29.66
C HIS A 358 -6.21 19.49 28.77
N GLN A 359 -5.86 18.76 27.72
CA GLN A 359 -6.81 18.00 26.90
C GLN A 359 -6.46 16.51 27.03
N LEU A 360 -7.13 15.87 27.96
CA LEU A 360 -6.92 14.47 28.29
C LEU A 360 -7.73 13.56 27.38
N ARG A 361 -7.11 12.48 26.91
CA ARG A 361 -7.75 11.39 26.21
C ARG A 361 -7.30 10.05 26.81
N VAL A 362 -8.26 9.16 27.03
CA VAL A 362 -7.99 7.77 27.43
C VAL A 362 -8.75 6.88 26.44
N GLY A 363 -8.11 5.86 25.91
CA GLY A 363 -8.68 4.97 24.95
C GLY A 363 -8.36 3.51 25.18
N LEU A 364 -9.22 2.66 24.69
CA LEU A 364 -9.10 1.21 24.70
C LEU A 364 -9.34 0.67 23.30
N ASN A 365 -8.47 -0.24 22.86
CA ASN A 365 -8.65 -1.03 21.65
C ASN A 365 -8.74 -2.50 22.02
N GLU A 366 -9.71 -3.20 21.43
CA GLU A 366 -9.82 -4.65 21.43
C GLU A 366 -9.94 -5.06 19.96
N TRP A 367 -8.86 -5.55 19.36
CA TRP A 367 -8.78 -5.90 17.95
C TRP A 367 -8.47 -7.38 17.80
N TYR A 368 -9.49 -8.14 17.45
CA TYR A 368 -9.41 -9.56 17.18
C TYR A 368 -9.42 -9.83 15.67
N TYR A 369 -8.49 -10.65 15.20
CA TYR A 369 -8.40 -11.13 13.83
C TYR A 369 -8.32 -12.65 13.80
N HIS A 370 -8.99 -13.24 12.84
CA HIS A 370 -8.83 -14.64 12.46
C HIS A 370 -8.42 -14.71 10.99
N LEU A 371 -7.38 -15.46 10.72
CA LEU A 371 -6.84 -15.72 9.39
C LEU A 371 -6.92 -17.22 9.13
N ASP A 372 -7.58 -17.60 8.04
CA ASP A 372 -7.46 -18.89 7.38
C ASP A 372 -6.76 -18.64 6.05
N TYR A 373 -5.55 -19.15 5.86
CA TYR A 373 -4.73 -18.80 4.73
C TYR A 373 -3.83 -19.98 4.31
N HIS A 374 -3.82 -20.22 3.01
CA HIS A 374 -2.88 -21.13 2.39
C HIS A 374 -2.50 -20.67 0.98
N SER A 375 -1.35 -21.12 0.49
CA SER A 375 -0.93 -20.87 -0.88
C SER A 375 -0.38 -22.14 -1.52
N SER A 376 -0.72 -22.34 -2.80
CA SER A 376 -0.07 -23.28 -3.69
C SER A 376 0.88 -22.53 -4.60
N SER A 377 1.93 -23.17 -5.08
CA SER A 377 2.88 -22.54 -5.98
C SER A 377 3.26 -23.43 -7.15
N PHE A 378 3.69 -22.82 -8.24
CA PHE A 378 4.23 -23.51 -9.42
C PHE A 378 5.13 -22.57 -10.23
N GLN A 379 5.83 -23.15 -11.19
CA GLN A 379 6.70 -22.44 -12.13
C GLN A 379 6.29 -22.73 -13.57
N TRP A 380 6.65 -21.82 -14.44
CA TRP A 380 6.49 -21.93 -15.89
C TRP A 380 7.54 -21.11 -16.63
N VAL A 381 7.74 -21.38 -17.93
CA VAL A 381 8.66 -20.61 -18.75
C VAL A 381 7.85 -19.87 -19.80
N GLY A 382 8.00 -18.55 -19.84
CA GLY A 382 7.33 -17.67 -20.77
C GLY A 382 8.27 -17.06 -21.79
N SER A 383 7.80 -16.90 -23.04
CA SER A 383 8.48 -16.09 -24.04
C SER A 383 8.49 -14.61 -23.63
N VAL A 384 9.55 -13.87 -23.94
CA VAL A 384 9.66 -12.44 -23.66
C VAL A 384 9.10 -11.63 -24.84
N LYS A 385 7.79 -11.46 -24.85
CA LYS A 385 7.03 -10.68 -25.83
C LYS A 385 5.70 -10.20 -25.26
N GLU A 386 5.01 -9.32 -25.95
CA GLU A 386 3.61 -9.01 -25.60
C GLU A 386 2.79 -10.30 -25.65
N TYR A 387 2.02 -10.58 -24.60
CA TYR A 387 1.33 -11.85 -24.37
C TYR A 387 2.28 -13.04 -24.37
N PRO A 388 3.09 -13.20 -23.30
CA PRO A 388 3.99 -14.34 -23.15
C PRO A 388 3.32 -15.66 -23.47
N GLU A 389 3.96 -16.46 -24.28
CA GLU A 389 3.54 -17.82 -24.57
C GLU A 389 4.11 -18.76 -23.51
N ILE A 390 3.27 -19.59 -22.92
CA ILE A 390 3.71 -20.62 -21.98
C ILE A 390 4.31 -21.76 -22.78
N LEU A 391 5.62 -21.94 -22.67
CA LEU A 391 6.37 -22.90 -23.45
C LEU A 391 6.27 -24.32 -22.85
N THR A 392 6.33 -25.32 -23.72
CA THR A 392 6.51 -26.72 -23.31
C THR A 392 7.98 -27.02 -23.14
N ARG A 393 8.38 -27.52 -21.99
CA ARG A 393 9.76 -27.89 -21.65
C ARG A 393 10.18 -29.18 -22.35
N PRO A 394 11.48 -29.51 -22.40
CA PRO A 394 12.00 -30.76 -23.01
C PRO A 394 11.41 -32.04 -22.41
N ASP A 395 10.97 -31.98 -21.14
CA ASP A 395 10.31 -33.09 -20.43
C ASP A 395 8.80 -33.21 -20.73
N GLY A 396 8.27 -32.35 -21.60
CA GLY A 396 6.86 -32.32 -21.99
C GLY A 396 5.95 -31.51 -21.02
N SER A 397 6.47 -30.98 -19.93
CA SER A 397 5.68 -30.19 -18.98
C SER A 397 5.56 -28.73 -19.42
N ARG A 398 4.42 -28.09 -19.13
CA ARG A 398 4.21 -26.63 -19.28
C ARG A 398 4.29 -25.93 -17.92
N PHE A 399 3.83 -26.59 -16.89
CA PHE A 399 3.91 -26.16 -15.50
C PHE A 399 4.70 -27.17 -14.69
N TYR A 400 5.52 -26.72 -13.76
CA TYR A 400 6.44 -27.57 -13.00
C TYR A 400 6.75 -26.96 -11.64
N GLY A 401 7.56 -27.64 -10.83
CA GLY A 401 8.00 -27.16 -9.53
C GLY A 401 6.83 -26.89 -8.58
N PHE A 402 5.81 -27.76 -8.62
CA PHE A 402 4.61 -27.62 -7.82
C PHE A 402 4.96 -27.63 -6.34
N ASN A 403 4.52 -26.58 -5.62
CA ASN A 403 4.77 -26.35 -4.21
C ASN A 403 6.27 -26.34 -3.80
N GLU A 404 7.19 -26.16 -4.76
CA GLU A 404 8.62 -26.00 -4.48
C GLU A 404 9.00 -24.58 -4.01
N LEU A 405 8.15 -23.60 -4.31
CA LEU A 405 8.36 -22.20 -4.00
C LEU A 405 7.71 -21.83 -2.67
N SER A 406 8.12 -22.47 -1.59
CA SER A 406 7.66 -22.08 -0.26
C SER A 406 6.12 -21.96 -0.15
N PRO A 407 5.38 -23.06 -0.24
CA PRO A 407 3.93 -23.04 -0.01
C PRO A 407 3.65 -22.58 1.41
N GLU A 408 2.55 -21.88 1.61
CA GLU A 408 2.20 -21.27 2.89
C GLU A 408 0.93 -21.89 3.46
N TYR A 409 0.93 -22.10 4.77
CA TYR A 409 -0.26 -22.49 5.51
C TYR A 409 -0.26 -21.80 6.87
N THR A 410 -1.32 -21.05 7.16
CA THR A 410 -1.51 -20.40 8.45
C THR A 410 -2.99 -20.33 8.76
N VAL A 411 -3.43 -21.03 9.80
CA VAL A 411 -4.82 -20.91 10.29
C VAL A 411 -4.77 -20.58 11.77
N GLY A 412 -5.32 -19.43 12.15
CA GLY A 412 -5.27 -19.02 13.54
C GLY A 412 -5.83 -17.63 13.80
N SER A 413 -5.53 -17.13 14.98
CA SER A 413 -6.06 -15.86 15.46
C SER A 413 -4.99 -15.03 16.14
N GLU A 414 -5.11 -13.71 16.03
CA GLU A 414 -4.38 -12.78 16.89
C GLU A 414 -5.34 -11.79 17.56
N ASN A 415 -5.00 -11.41 18.78
CA ASN A 415 -5.73 -10.44 19.57
C ASN A 415 -4.81 -9.35 20.10
N LYS A 416 -5.26 -8.10 20.05
CA LYS A 416 -4.58 -6.90 20.53
C LYS A 416 -5.50 -6.15 21.47
N LEU A 417 -5.30 -6.36 22.77
CA LEU A 417 -5.97 -5.57 23.80
C LEU A 417 -5.05 -4.45 24.27
N ALA A 418 -5.43 -3.20 24.03
CA ALA A 418 -4.59 -2.07 24.37
C ALA A 418 -5.33 -0.99 25.14
N LEU A 419 -4.61 -0.43 26.13
CA LEU A 419 -5.00 0.78 26.85
C LEU A 419 -4.02 1.89 26.53
N TYR A 420 -4.50 3.10 26.25
CA TYR A 420 -3.66 4.26 25.97
C TYR A 420 -4.25 5.54 26.58
N ALA A 421 -3.33 6.46 26.84
CA ALA A 421 -3.70 7.79 27.31
C ALA A 421 -2.79 8.85 26.68
N THR A 422 -3.36 10.03 26.41
CA THR A 422 -2.62 11.21 25.97
C THR A 422 -3.07 12.45 26.71
N ASP A 423 -2.15 13.40 26.86
CA ASP A 423 -2.46 14.74 27.32
C ASP A 423 -1.82 15.78 26.40
N ASN A 424 -2.59 16.76 26.04
CA ASN A 424 -2.12 17.95 25.36
C ASN A 424 -2.16 19.12 26.35
N TRP A 425 -1.00 19.42 26.95
CA TRP A 425 -0.84 20.39 28.01
C TRP A 425 -0.30 21.74 27.50
N GLN A 426 -1.15 22.74 27.50
CA GLN A 426 -0.74 24.12 27.25
C GLN A 426 -0.09 24.71 28.51
N ILE A 427 1.24 24.49 28.69
CA ILE A 427 1.99 24.92 29.87
C ILE A 427 1.97 26.44 30.03
N THR A 428 2.22 27.15 28.92
CA THR A 428 2.08 28.61 28.81
C THR A 428 1.48 28.96 27.44
N PRO A 429 1.06 30.18 27.16
CA PRO A 429 0.59 30.56 25.83
C PRO A 429 1.62 30.34 24.71
N LYS A 430 2.91 30.19 25.08
CA LYS A 430 4.00 29.96 24.13
C LYS A 430 4.52 28.51 24.11
N LEU A 431 4.22 27.72 25.13
CA LEU A 431 4.77 26.39 25.31
C LEU A 431 3.66 25.37 25.41
N ASN A 432 3.64 24.45 24.47
CA ASN A 432 2.75 23.29 24.43
C ASN A 432 3.55 22.00 24.58
N PHE A 433 3.02 21.06 25.37
CA PHE A 433 3.59 19.74 25.57
C PHE A 433 2.52 18.67 25.35
N TYR A 434 2.69 17.89 24.29
CA TYR A 434 1.85 16.71 24.02
C TYR A 434 2.62 15.46 24.42
N TYR A 435 2.02 14.60 25.22
CA TYR A 435 2.63 13.33 25.63
C TYR A 435 1.58 12.25 25.79
N GLY A 436 2.03 11.00 25.69
CA GLY A 436 1.14 9.87 25.88
C GLY A 436 1.85 8.53 25.89
N GLY A 437 1.09 7.53 26.28
CA GLY A 437 1.56 6.14 26.34
C GLY A 437 0.47 5.14 25.95
N ARG A 438 0.90 3.98 25.51
CA ARG A 438 0.09 2.81 25.16
C ARG A 438 0.73 1.56 25.74
N LEU A 439 -0.10 0.69 26.30
CA LEU A 439 0.26 -0.69 26.65
C LEU A 439 -0.68 -1.61 25.88
N GLU A 440 -0.12 -2.64 25.25
CA GLU A 440 -0.86 -3.59 24.43
C GLU A 440 -0.47 -5.02 24.79
N TYR A 441 -1.45 -5.79 25.23
CA TYR A 441 -1.32 -7.23 25.33
C TYR A 441 -1.63 -7.85 23.97
N TYR A 442 -0.62 -8.48 23.38
CA TYR A 442 -0.72 -9.18 22.11
C TYR A 442 -0.68 -10.67 22.34
N ARG A 443 -1.65 -11.39 21.80
CA ARG A 443 -1.69 -12.85 21.81
C ARG A 443 -1.96 -13.34 20.41
N MET A 444 -1.19 -14.35 19.97
CA MET A 444 -1.46 -15.11 18.76
C MET A 444 -1.49 -16.61 19.05
N SER A 445 -2.29 -17.34 18.28
CA SER A 445 -2.31 -18.80 18.24
C SER A 445 -2.65 -19.25 16.83
N ALA A 446 -1.77 -19.99 16.19
CA ALA A 446 -1.96 -20.42 14.82
C ALA A 446 -1.35 -21.80 14.56
N ASP A 447 -2.00 -22.56 13.69
CA ASP A 447 -1.45 -23.76 13.08
C ASP A 447 -0.71 -23.34 11.80
N GLN A 448 0.57 -23.68 11.71
CA GLN A 448 1.46 -23.25 10.63
C GLN A 448 2.30 -24.41 10.11
N ILE A 449 2.69 -24.34 8.84
CA ILE A 449 3.68 -25.25 8.23
C ILE A 449 4.92 -24.44 7.90
N ALA A 450 6.08 -24.99 8.29
CA ALA A 450 7.37 -24.44 7.98
C ALA A 450 7.78 -24.75 6.54
N HIS A 451 7.89 -23.75 5.68
CA HIS A 451 8.19 -23.91 4.25
C HIS A 451 9.49 -24.64 3.93
N ALA A 452 10.57 -24.25 4.57
CA ALA A 452 11.91 -24.68 4.16
C ALA A 452 12.10 -26.19 4.26
N ARG A 453 11.25 -26.87 5.04
CA ARG A 453 11.33 -28.31 5.28
C ARG A 453 10.51 -29.13 4.26
N TYR A 454 9.52 -28.51 3.61
CA TYR A 454 8.46 -29.23 2.92
C TYR A 454 8.23 -28.80 1.46
N SER A 455 9.26 -28.19 0.86
CA SER A 455 9.20 -27.78 -0.55
C SER A 455 8.91 -28.98 -1.46
N GLY A 456 7.92 -28.87 -2.33
CA GLY A 456 7.51 -29.90 -3.28
C GLY A 456 6.43 -30.87 -2.79
N PHE A 457 5.93 -30.69 -1.56
CA PHE A 457 4.94 -31.57 -0.94
C PHE A 457 3.60 -30.88 -0.71
N HIS A 458 2.59 -31.64 -0.32
CA HIS A 458 1.31 -31.10 0.15
C HIS A 458 1.05 -31.56 1.62
N ILE A 459 0.01 -31.02 2.22
CA ILE A 459 -0.39 -31.39 3.58
C ILE A 459 -0.83 -32.86 3.60
N GLY A 460 -0.28 -33.63 4.52
CA GLY A 460 -0.51 -35.09 4.67
C GLY A 460 0.49 -35.99 3.96
N ASP A 461 1.39 -35.46 3.15
CA ASP A 461 2.49 -36.20 2.57
C ASP A 461 3.50 -36.67 3.64
N VAL A 462 4.26 -37.69 3.29
CA VAL A 462 5.41 -38.14 4.08
C VAL A 462 6.67 -37.51 3.51
N ALA A 463 7.33 -36.67 4.30
CA ALA A 463 8.60 -36.05 3.94
C ALA A 463 9.73 -37.10 3.81
N PRO A 464 10.87 -36.77 3.17
CA PRO A 464 12.00 -37.70 3.01
C PRO A 464 12.59 -38.20 4.31
N ASP A 465 12.39 -37.52 5.43
CA ASP A 465 12.79 -37.92 6.77
C ASP A 465 11.79 -38.90 7.46
N GLY A 466 10.67 -39.21 6.78
CA GLY A 466 9.63 -40.12 7.26
C GLY A 466 8.55 -39.46 8.11
N GLU A 467 8.61 -38.14 8.34
CA GLU A 467 7.57 -37.44 9.08
C GLU A 467 6.41 -36.99 8.15
N VAL A 468 5.19 -37.08 8.67
CA VAL A 468 4.01 -36.58 7.97
C VAL A 468 3.96 -35.03 8.04
N ILE A 469 3.77 -34.40 6.91
CA ILE A 469 3.63 -32.93 6.83
C ILE A 469 2.29 -32.50 7.41
N THR A 470 2.32 -31.98 8.62
CA THR A 470 1.15 -31.51 9.35
C THR A 470 1.40 -30.13 9.93
N PRO A 471 0.35 -29.29 10.01
CA PRO A 471 0.48 -28.00 10.69
C PRO A 471 0.84 -28.18 12.16
N ALA A 472 1.74 -27.36 12.65
CA ALA A 472 2.11 -27.30 14.07
C ALA A 472 1.53 -26.05 14.72
N ASN A 473 0.97 -26.20 15.94
CA ASN A 473 0.44 -25.07 16.68
C ASN A 473 1.55 -24.21 17.28
N VAL A 474 1.44 -22.92 17.09
CA VAL A 474 2.30 -21.89 17.69
C VAL A 474 1.43 -20.91 18.45
N THR A 475 1.68 -20.79 19.75
CA THR A 475 1.01 -19.79 20.60
C THR A 475 2.03 -18.89 21.26
N LYS A 476 1.84 -17.57 21.18
CA LYS A 476 2.71 -16.56 21.78
C LYS A 476 1.87 -15.44 22.42
N ASP A 477 2.30 -15.06 23.61
CA ASP A 477 1.77 -13.94 24.38
C ASP A 477 2.86 -12.91 24.60
N LYS A 478 2.59 -11.64 24.34
CA LYS A 478 3.59 -10.59 24.45
C LYS A 478 2.97 -9.25 24.88
N LEU A 479 3.77 -8.45 25.56
CA LEU A 479 3.42 -7.08 25.93
C LEU A 479 4.16 -6.11 25.02
N ASN A 480 3.42 -5.32 24.23
CA ASN A 480 3.92 -4.20 23.44
C ASN A 480 3.69 -2.89 24.19
N TYR A 481 4.44 -1.87 23.84
CA TYR A 481 4.25 -0.52 24.36
C TYR A 481 4.55 0.53 23.29
N ALA A 482 3.94 1.70 23.45
CA ALA A 482 4.35 2.91 22.75
C ALA A 482 4.34 4.08 23.71
N ALA A 483 5.23 5.04 23.46
CA ALA A 483 5.28 6.30 24.20
C ALA A 483 5.66 7.43 23.25
N THR A 484 5.12 8.63 23.50
CA THR A 484 5.44 9.84 22.73
C THR A 484 5.55 11.04 23.66
N ALA A 485 6.43 11.96 23.31
CA ALA A 485 6.56 13.28 23.92
C ALA A 485 6.89 14.29 22.84
N GLN A 486 6.10 15.34 22.71
CA GLN A 486 6.29 16.41 21.74
C GLN A 486 6.24 17.77 22.43
N LEU A 487 7.25 18.58 22.23
CA LEU A 487 7.37 19.93 22.76
C LEU A 487 7.31 20.93 21.60
N THR A 488 6.47 21.96 21.72
CA THR A 488 6.39 23.05 20.76
C THR A 488 6.51 24.39 21.49
N TYR A 489 7.48 25.20 21.08
CA TYR A 489 7.76 26.49 21.69
C TYR A 489 7.66 27.63 20.66
N ASN A 490 6.67 28.50 20.85
CA ASN A 490 6.49 29.72 20.06
C ASN A 490 7.38 30.84 20.60
N MET A 491 8.54 31.05 19.98
CA MET A 491 9.49 32.11 20.40
C MET A 491 8.90 33.48 20.14
N THR A 492 8.35 33.69 18.94
CA THR A 492 7.66 34.91 18.52
C THR A 492 6.33 34.56 17.85
N LYS A 493 5.55 35.59 17.47
CA LYS A 493 4.38 35.38 16.63
C LYS A 493 4.84 34.91 15.25
N GLY A 494 4.68 33.62 14.97
CA GLY A 494 4.99 32.99 13.68
C GLY A 494 6.37 32.30 13.61
N PHE A 495 7.22 32.34 14.62
CA PHE A 495 8.47 31.55 14.65
C PHE A 495 8.59 30.73 15.93
N GLY A 496 8.95 29.48 15.79
CA GLY A 496 9.12 28.59 16.94
C GLY A 496 9.96 27.35 16.65
N LEU A 497 10.10 26.55 17.69
CA LEU A 497 10.83 25.30 17.68
C LEU A 497 9.88 24.15 18.02
N THR A 498 10.14 22.98 17.46
CA THR A 498 9.43 21.74 17.81
C THR A 498 10.44 20.61 17.97
N ALA A 499 10.16 19.72 18.91
CA ALA A 499 10.91 18.48 19.08
C ALA A 499 9.95 17.37 19.50
N ASP A 500 10.10 16.18 18.96
CA ASP A 500 9.36 15.02 19.40
C ASP A 500 10.25 13.77 19.50
N ALA A 501 9.88 12.91 20.43
CA ALA A 501 10.45 11.58 20.61
C ALA A 501 9.31 10.59 20.76
N THR A 502 9.30 9.56 19.93
CA THR A 502 8.27 8.52 19.93
C THR A 502 8.96 7.17 19.85
N VAL A 503 8.47 6.21 20.58
CA VAL A 503 8.86 4.80 20.46
C VAL A 503 7.61 3.94 20.40
N ALA A 504 7.58 2.98 19.48
CA ALA A 504 6.60 1.91 19.49
C ALA A 504 7.27 0.56 19.33
N THR A 505 6.62 -0.45 19.90
CA THR A 505 7.07 -1.83 19.78
C THR A 505 5.94 -2.68 19.23
N ARG A 506 6.31 -3.71 18.46
CA ARG A 506 5.37 -4.73 18.00
C ARG A 506 6.04 -6.11 17.98
N PHE A 507 5.23 -7.13 18.03
CA PHE A 507 5.63 -8.47 17.59
C PHE A 507 5.16 -8.69 16.16
N PRO A 508 5.85 -9.54 15.40
CA PRO A 508 5.39 -9.94 14.07
C PRO A 508 3.96 -10.48 14.12
N ARG A 509 3.20 -10.21 13.06
CA ARG A 509 1.84 -10.71 12.91
C ARG A 509 1.84 -12.20 12.57
N ILE A 510 0.69 -12.82 12.72
CA ILE A 510 0.50 -14.24 12.45
C ILE A 510 1.00 -14.70 11.07
N ASN A 511 0.81 -13.88 10.04
CA ASN A 511 1.23 -14.16 8.66
C ASN A 511 2.71 -13.86 8.38
N GLU A 512 3.40 -13.12 9.24
CA GLU A 512 4.84 -12.79 9.07
C GLU A 512 5.76 -13.97 9.49
N TYR A 513 5.21 -14.99 10.10
CA TYR A 513 5.93 -16.21 10.47
C TYR A 513 5.82 -17.34 9.43
N ALA A 514 4.97 -17.18 8.44
CA ALA A 514 4.84 -18.13 7.37
C ALA A 514 6.18 -18.28 6.64
N GLY A 515 6.60 -19.47 6.33
CA GLY A 515 7.70 -19.72 5.43
C GLY A 515 8.90 -20.47 5.96
N THR A 516 9.33 -20.33 7.19
CA THR A 516 10.58 -20.95 7.66
C THR A 516 10.41 -21.80 8.92
N GLY A 517 9.19 -21.84 9.46
CA GLY A 517 8.92 -22.35 10.80
C GLY A 517 9.40 -21.38 11.87
N PRO A 518 8.61 -21.19 12.90
CA PRO A 518 8.91 -20.21 13.93
C PRO A 518 10.11 -20.64 14.76
N THR A 519 11.21 -19.92 14.63
CA THR A 519 12.33 -20.00 15.58
C THR A 519 12.12 -19.00 16.71
N GLU A 520 12.73 -19.22 17.87
CA GLU A 520 12.64 -18.23 18.97
C GLU A 520 13.20 -16.86 18.59
N GLU A 521 14.11 -16.80 17.61
CA GLU A 521 14.63 -15.52 17.09
C GLU A 521 13.61 -14.72 16.32
N GLN A 522 12.66 -15.36 15.64
CA GLN A 522 11.57 -14.69 14.90
C GLN A 522 10.56 -14.01 15.83
N TYR A 523 10.52 -14.42 17.11
CA TYR A 523 9.64 -13.80 18.10
C TYR A 523 10.29 -12.63 18.84
N LYS A 524 11.37 -12.05 18.31
CA LYS A 524 11.96 -10.84 18.87
C LYS A 524 11.02 -9.66 18.64
N ARG A 525 10.98 -8.80 19.64
CA ARG A 525 10.22 -7.55 19.57
C ARG A 525 10.85 -6.61 18.54
N VAL A 526 10.07 -6.14 17.58
CA VAL A 526 10.43 -5.03 16.72
C VAL A 526 10.26 -3.75 17.51
N THR A 527 11.29 -2.89 17.53
CA THR A 527 11.26 -1.58 18.19
C THR A 527 11.55 -0.49 17.16
N ILE A 528 10.71 0.54 17.17
CA ILE A 528 10.83 1.67 16.23
C ILE A 528 10.94 2.96 17.05
N PRO A 529 12.15 3.46 17.34
CA PRO A 529 12.36 4.80 17.88
C PRO A 529 12.32 5.83 16.74
N LEU A 530 11.64 6.95 16.99
CA LEU A 530 11.58 8.13 16.13
C LEU A 530 11.91 9.36 16.96
N ILE A 531 12.91 10.14 16.58
CA ILE A 531 13.28 11.40 17.22
C ILE A 531 13.35 12.46 16.13
N ARG A 532 12.65 13.57 16.35
CA ARG A 532 12.66 14.72 15.43
C ARG A 532 12.89 16.01 16.19
N GLY A 533 13.55 16.95 15.53
CA GLY A 533 13.72 18.30 16.06
C GLY A 533 13.87 19.29 14.91
N GLY A 534 13.27 20.47 15.09
CA GLY A 534 13.29 21.44 14.01
C GLY A 534 12.66 22.78 14.40
N LEU A 535 12.46 23.57 13.38
CA LEU A 535 11.87 24.90 13.47
C LEU A 535 10.65 25.02 12.53
N PHE A 536 9.78 25.95 12.87
CA PHE A 536 8.69 26.36 12.01
C PHE A 536 8.64 27.90 11.94
N TYR A 537 8.22 28.38 10.76
CA TYR A 537 8.01 29.79 10.53
C TYR A 537 6.72 30.00 9.74
N LYS A 538 5.90 30.94 10.20
CA LYS A 538 4.62 31.26 9.59
C LYS A 538 4.37 32.77 9.56
N ASN A 539 3.96 33.25 8.40
CA ASN A 539 3.41 34.57 8.21
C ASN A 539 2.21 34.53 7.25
N ASP A 540 1.80 35.67 6.69
CA ASP A 540 0.61 35.73 5.84
C ASP A 540 0.75 35.03 4.49
N TRP A 541 1.98 34.78 4.03
CA TRP A 541 2.24 34.23 2.69
C TRP A 541 3.11 32.95 2.69
N ILE A 542 3.66 32.54 3.84
CA ILE A 542 4.44 31.30 3.95
C ILE A 542 4.20 30.60 5.29
N ASP A 543 4.01 29.30 5.25
CA ASP A 543 4.02 28.40 6.40
C ASP A 543 5.10 27.35 6.13
N LEU A 544 6.20 27.39 6.89
CA LEU A 544 7.40 26.58 6.68
C LEU A 544 7.71 25.76 7.92
N THR A 545 8.03 24.49 7.71
CA THR A 545 8.55 23.58 8.75
C THR A 545 9.81 22.89 8.25
N SER A 546 10.87 22.87 9.07
CA SER A 546 12.12 22.20 8.74
C SER A 546 12.57 21.35 9.91
N MET A 547 12.78 20.04 9.69
CA MET A 547 13.02 19.05 10.73
C MET A 547 14.16 18.09 10.37
N VAL A 548 15.01 17.81 11.33
CA VAL A 548 15.93 16.67 11.32
C VAL A 548 15.24 15.49 11.99
N THR A 549 15.35 14.32 11.39
CA THR A 549 14.67 13.10 11.85
C THR A 549 15.69 11.96 11.98
N TYR A 550 15.69 11.29 13.10
CA TYR A 550 16.28 9.97 13.28
C TYR A 550 15.18 8.96 13.49
N ILE A 551 15.17 7.89 12.69
CA ILE A 551 14.26 6.75 12.85
C ILE A 551 15.04 5.45 12.68
N ALA A 552 14.69 4.43 13.46
CA ALA A 552 15.23 3.10 13.30
C ALA A 552 14.13 2.04 13.40
N LYS A 553 14.37 0.85 12.87
CA LYS A 553 13.54 -0.33 13.06
C LYS A 553 14.47 -1.50 13.36
N THR A 554 14.35 -2.06 14.57
CA THR A 554 15.18 -3.19 15.00
C THR A 554 14.44 -4.49 14.83
N ASN A 555 15.20 -5.58 14.63
CA ASN A 555 14.65 -6.92 14.44
C ASN A 555 13.59 -6.97 13.31
N ASN A 556 13.84 -6.27 12.21
CA ASN A 556 12.99 -6.39 11.03
C ASN A 556 13.12 -7.81 10.49
N ILE A 557 11.98 -8.47 10.29
CA ILE A 557 11.92 -9.84 9.74
C ILE A 557 11.55 -9.72 8.27
N ASP A 558 12.30 -10.38 7.41
CA ASP A 558 12.06 -10.39 5.98
C ASP A 558 12.50 -11.73 5.38
N GLN A 559 11.81 -12.16 4.34
CA GLN A 559 12.19 -13.31 3.53
C GLN A 559 12.82 -12.81 2.25
N GLN A 560 14.06 -13.18 2.01
CA GLN A 560 14.77 -12.85 0.79
C GLN A 560 15.04 -14.10 -0.03
N ASN A 561 14.71 -14.07 -1.30
CA ASN A 561 15.13 -15.07 -2.24
C ASN A 561 16.51 -14.69 -2.80
N LEU A 562 17.55 -15.36 -2.33
CA LEU A 562 18.91 -15.15 -2.79
C LEU A 562 19.16 -16.05 -4.00
N THR A 563 19.34 -15.46 -5.16
CA THR A 563 19.56 -16.18 -6.42
C THR A 563 21.05 -16.27 -6.73
N LYS A 564 21.50 -17.45 -7.15
CA LYS A 564 22.87 -17.67 -7.61
C LYS A 564 23.10 -16.86 -8.89
N PRO A 565 24.09 -15.94 -8.90
CA PRO A 565 24.36 -15.10 -10.08
C PRO A 565 24.55 -15.92 -11.37
N GLY A 566 23.90 -15.47 -12.44
CA GLY A 566 23.95 -16.13 -13.74
C GLY A 566 23.10 -17.41 -13.86
N THR A 567 22.27 -17.74 -12.88
CA THR A 567 21.37 -18.89 -12.89
C THR A 567 19.95 -18.49 -12.45
N SER A 568 19.00 -19.41 -12.58
CA SER A 568 17.64 -19.30 -12.00
C SER A 568 17.53 -19.94 -10.62
N GLU A 569 18.59 -20.53 -10.09
CA GLU A 569 18.56 -21.18 -8.78
C GLU A 569 18.47 -20.16 -7.66
N GLY A 570 17.33 -20.13 -6.97
CA GLY A 570 17.08 -19.29 -5.80
C GLY A 570 16.86 -20.10 -4.54
N LYS A 571 17.30 -19.55 -3.41
CA LYS A 571 17.04 -20.08 -2.07
C LYS A 571 16.44 -18.99 -1.21
N THR A 572 15.29 -19.28 -0.62
CA THR A 572 14.66 -18.37 0.33
C THR A 572 15.36 -18.47 1.69
N VAL A 573 15.80 -17.34 2.20
CA VAL A 573 16.39 -17.22 3.54
C VAL A 573 15.56 -16.25 4.38
N LEU A 574 15.36 -16.60 5.64
CA LEU A 574 14.79 -15.69 6.61
C LEU A 574 15.90 -14.81 7.17
N LEU A 575 15.65 -13.52 7.22
CA LEU A 575 16.58 -12.52 7.71
C LEU A 575 15.97 -11.74 8.86
N ILE A 576 16.81 -11.47 9.86
CA ILE A 576 16.50 -10.57 10.96
C ILE A 576 17.58 -9.51 10.98
N TYR A 577 17.21 -8.27 10.72
CA TYR A 577 18.15 -7.16 10.58
C TYR A 577 17.55 -5.86 11.10
N ASP A 578 18.38 -4.82 11.19
CA ASP A 578 17.95 -3.49 11.61
C ASP A 578 18.07 -2.50 10.44
N ILE A 579 17.30 -1.41 10.53
CA ILE A 579 17.41 -0.26 9.64
C ILE A 579 17.57 0.98 10.50
N GLN A 580 18.45 1.89 10.07
CA GLN A 580 18.64 3.20 10.70
C GLN A 580 18.63 4.28 9.62
N THR A 581 17.88 5.35 9.85
CA THR A 581 17.79 6.47 8.93
C THR A 581 17.99 7.78 9.67
N LEU A 582 18.91 8.58 9.17
CA LEU A 582 19.01 10.00 9.50
C LEU A 582 18.51 10.79 8.29
N GLY A 583 17.61 11.74 8.52
CA GLY A 583 17.00 12.53 7.47
C GLY A 583 16.79 13.98 7.85
N TRP A 584 16.55 14.80 6.84
CA TRP A 584 16.17 16.19 6.96
C TRP A 584 15.03 16.47 5.99
N THR A 585 13.93 17.03 6.49
CA THR A 585 12.75 17.35 5.70
C THR A 585 12.38 18.80 5.91
N THR A 586 12.14 19.52 4.82
CA THR A 586 11.57 20.88 4.83
C THR A 586 10.31 20.88 3.99
N SER A 587 9.21 21.36 4.58
CA SER A 587 7.92 21.54 3.92
C SER A 587 7.52 23.03 4.01
N ALA A 588 6.96 23.56 2.92
CA ALA A 588 6.48 24.92 2.87
C ALA A 588 5.18 25.04 2.08
N GLU A 589 4.21 25.79 2.62
CA GLU A 589 3.03 26.26 1.93
C GLU A 589 3.25 27.76 1.62
N ILE A 590 3.14 28.16 0.37
CA ILE A 590 3.53 29.49 -0.10
C ILE A 590 2.40 30.10 -0.92
N ASP A 591 1.85 31.21 -0.42
CA ASP A 591 0.76 32.00 -1.03
C ASP A 591 1.24 33.44 -1.34
N PRO A 592 2.15 33.67 -2.32
CA PRO A 592 2.84 34.94 -2.50
C PRO A 592 1.95 36.03 -3.08
N PHE A 593 0.87 35.67 -3.76
CA PHE A 593 -0.13 36.57 -4.31
C PHE A 593 -1.47 35.85 -4.50
N LYS A 594 -2.52 36.63 -4.63
CA LYS A 594 -3.90 36.12 -4.72
C LYS A 594 -4.08 35.14 -5.86
N GLY A 595 -4.58 33.97 -5.53
CA GLY A 595 -4.91 32.87 -6.46
C GLY A 595 -3.78 31.92 -6.73
N PHE A 596 -2.54 32.23 -6.39
CA PHE A 596 -1.42 31.28 -6.49
C PHE A 596 -1.17 30.59 -5.15
N HIS A 597 -0.92 29.29 -5.21
CA HIS A 597 -0.53 28.47 -4.06
C HIS A 597 0.54 27.47 -4.51
N LEU A 598 1.59 27.31 -3.71
CA LEU A 598 2.66 26.32 -3.91
C LEU A 598 2.88 25.55 -2.63
N HIS A 599 2.66 24.25 -2.66
CA HIS A 599 3.26 23.33 -1.70
C HIS A 599 4.63 22.89 -2.20
N ALA A 600 5.63 22.96 -1.34
CA ALA A 600 6.99 22.50 -1.62
C ALA A 600 7.49 21.58 -0.49
N LEU A 601 8.00 20.41 -0.85
CA LEU A 601 8.62 19.45 0.07
C LEU A 601 9.99 19.07 -0.45
N PHE A 602 10.98 19.10 0.44
CA PHE A 602 12.31 18.55 0.20
C PHE A 602 12.65 17.59 1.32
N THR A 603 13.11 16.39 0.98
CA THR A 603 13.63 15.40 1.95
C THR A 603 14.98 14.88 1.47
N TYR A 604 15.96 14.92 2.37
CA TYR A 604 17.19 14.17 2.26
C TYR A 604 17.21 13.12 3.37
N GLN A 605 17.51 11.86 3.03
CA GLN A 605 17.54 10.77 3.99
C GLN A 605 18.63 9.75 3.65
N LYS A 606 19.20 9.13 4.68
CA LYS A 606 20.21 8.08 4.53
C LYS A 606 19.77 6.82 5.29
N PRO A 607 18.89 5.98 4.70
CA PRO A 607 18.50 4.70 5.27
C PRO A 607 19.61 3.68 5.06
N VAL A 608 20.08 3.02 6.11
CA VAL A 608 21.13 2.01 6.05
C VAL A 608 20.75 0.74 6.78
N TYR A 609 21.15 -0.39 6.21
CA TYR A 609 21.06 -1.69 6.86
C TYR A 609 22.06 -1.79 8.01
N LYS A 610 21.65 -2.50 9.08
CA LYS A 610 22.48 -2.89 10.21
C LYS A 610 22.18 -4.34 10.57
N ASN A 611 23.20 -5.05 11.06
CA ASN A 611 23.07 -6.47 11.44
C ASN A 611 22.57 -7.36 10.29
N TYR A 612 22.78 -6.95 9.03
CA TYR A 612 22.33 -7.66 7.85
C TYR A 612 23.42 -8.59 7.32
N ASN A 613 23.32 -9.86 7.70
CA ASN A 613 24.22 -10.94 7.23
C ASN A 613 23.37 -12.15 6.83
N ALA A 614 23.61 -12.67 5.63
CA ALA A 614 22.98 -13.89 5.16
C ALA A 614 24.01 -14.81 4.52
N SER A 615 23.78 -16.11 4.61
CA SER A 615 24.56 -17.13 3.88
C SER A 615 23.58 -18.13 3.27
N VAL A 616 23.92 -18.59 2.08
CA VAL A 616 23.14 -19.57 1.34
C VAL A 616 24.04 -20.60 0.72
N THR A 617 23.63 -21.88 0.75
CA THR A 617 24.30 -22.99 0.05
C THR A 617 23.39 -23.45 -1.08
N PHE A 618 23.91 -23.41 -2.30
CA PHE A 618 23.21 -23.84 -3.50
C PHE A 618 23.33 -25.36 -3.73
N ASN A 619 22.54 -25.89 -4.66
CA ASN A 619 22.46 -27.35 -4.90
C ASN A 619 23.77 -27.99 -5.31
N ASP A 620 24.65 -27.24 -5.97
CA ASP A 620 26.00 -27.68 -6.35
C ASP A 620 27.05 -27.58 -5.21
N GLY A 621 26.61 -27.22 -4.00
CA GLY A 621 27.48 -27.01 -2.85
C GLY A 621 28.16 -25.65 -2.79
N THR A 622 27.94 -24.75 -3.77
CA THR A 622 28.47 -23.39 -3.72
C THR A 622 27.87 -22.64 -2.56
N GLN A 623 28.72 -22.10 -1.69
CA GLN A 623 28.29 -21.24 -0.59
C GLN A 623 28.53 -19.78 -0.92
N MET A 624 27.53 -18.95 -0.78
CA MET A 624 27.60 -17.50 -0.96
C MET A 624 27.06 -16.79 0.28
N SER A 625 27.59 -15.62 0.56
CA SER A 625 27.15 -14.78 1.66
C SER A 625 26.99 -13.34 1.22
N VAL A 626 26.05 -12.63 1.84
CA VAL A 626 25.84 -11.20 1.67
C VAL A 626 25.99 -10.52 3.02
N ASN A 627 26.77 -9.43 3.03
CA ASN A 627 26.86 -8.51 4.16
C ASN A 627 26.44 -7.12 3.67
N ALA A 628 25.22 -6.70 4.02
CA ALA A 628 24.69 -5.41 3.62
C ALA A 628 24.85 -4.33 4.71
N ASN A 629 25.66 -4.57 5.76
CA ASN A 629 25.89 -3.60 6.82
C ASN A 629 26.43 -2.27 6.29
N GLY A 630 25.72 -1.17 6.58
CA GLY A 630 26.07 0.18 6.14
C GLY A 630 25.65 0.49 4.70
N MET A 631 25.18 -0.48 3.92
CA MET A 631 24.60 -0.26 2.59
C MET A 631 23.27 0.48 2.70
N ILE A 632 22.96 1.29 1.68
CA ILE A 632 21.68 1.99 1.56
C ILE A 632 20.56 0.96 1.34
N VAL A 633 19.45 1.15 2.02
CA VAL A 633 18.28 0.30 1.86
C VAL A 633 17.76 0.41 0.43
N LYS A 634 17.59 -0.75 -0.22
CA LYS A 634 17.10 -0.81 -1.60
C LYS A 634 15.73 -0.15 -1.75
N GLU A 635 15.46 0.39 -2.93
CA GLU A 635 14.22 1.05 -3.32
C GLU A 635 13.90 2.38 -2.61
N ILE A 636 14.62 2.74 -1.54
CA ILE A 636 14.42 4.00 -0.84
C ILE A 636 15.32 5.09 -1.43
N PRO A 637 14.76 6.13 -2.07
CA PRO A 637 15.55 7.24 -2.59
C PRO A 637 16.10 8.10 -1.44
N GLN A 638 17.34 8.56 -1.59
CA GLN A 638 17.95 9.45 -0.61
C GLN A 638 17.45 10.90 -0.73
N VAL A 639 16.98 11.29 -1.89
CA VAL A 639 16.45 12.64 -2.18
C VAL A 639 15.03 12.53 -2.69
N LEU A 640 14.14 13.28 -2.10
CA LEU A 640 12.75 13.46 -2.52
C LEU A 640 12.46 14.96 -2.64
N VAL A 641 11.83 15.37 -3.74
CA VAL A 641 11.35 16.74 -3.93
C VAL A 641 9.90 16.69 -4.41
N GLU A 642 9.06 17.52 -3.83
CA GLU A 642 7.70 17.73 -4.31
C GLU A 642 7.45 19.20 -4.51
N LEU A 643 6.83 19.54 -5.63
CA LEU A 643 6.42 20.90 -5.96
C LEU A 643 5.01 20.82 -6.54
N ASP A 644 4.05 21.38 -5.81
CA ASP A 644 2.63 21.35 -6.18
C ASP A 644 2.10 22.76 -6.40
N PRO A 645 2.47 23.47 -7.48
CA PRO A 645 1.92 24.77 -7.80
C PRO A 645 0.47 24.65 -8.25
N SER A 646 -0.35 25.61 -7.85
CA SER A 646 -1.70 25.78 -8.37
C SER A 646 -2.07 27.25 -8.50
N TYR A 647 -2.93 27.55 -9.47
CA TYR A 647 -3.37 28.89 -9.75
C TYR A 647 -4.87 28.95 -10.07
N ASN A 648 -5.59 29.77 -9.32
CA ASN A 648 -6.98 30.07 -9.58
C ASN A 648 -7.05 31.18 -10.65
N ILE A 649 -7.21 30.79 -11.93
CA ILE A 649 -7.32 31.68 -13.06
C ILE A 649 -8.54 32.59 -12.89
N THR A 650 -9.64 31.99 -12.44
CA THR A 650 -10.85 32.67 -11.96
C THR A 650 -11.28 32.02 -10.64
N LYS A 651 -12.36 32.52 -10.01
CA LYS A 651 -12.97 31.87 -8.85
C LYS A 651 -13.49 30.44 -9.14
N ASP A 652 -13.77 30.16 -10.41
CA ASP A 652 -14.41 28.90 -10.86
C ASP A 652 -13.46 28.03 -11.71
N LEU A 653 -12.26 28.51 -12.07
CA LEU A 653 -11.30 27.81 -12.90
C LEU A 653 -9.93 27.74 -12.23
N ARG A 654 -9.45 26.54 -11.94
CA ARG A 654 -8.17 26.27 -11.29
C ARG A 654 -7.29 25.40 -12.18
N LEU A 655 -6.05 25.83 -12.36
CA LEU A 655 -4.94 25.02 -12.90
C LEU A 655 -4.10 24.51 -11.73
N TRP A 656 -3.65 23.27 -11.81
CA TRP A 656 -2.73 22.69 -10.83
C TRP A 656 -1.74 21.74 -11.50
N LEU A 657 -0.52 21.66 -10.92
CA LEU A 657 0.52 20.75 -11.31
C LEU A 657 1.09 20.08 -10.05
N SER A 658 1.70 18.91 -10.20
CA SER A 658 2.46 18.24 -9.17
C SER A 658 3.69 17.58 -9.79
N PHE A 659 4.85 17.92 -9.27
CA PHE A 659 6.14 17.38 -9.66
C PHE A 659 6.73 16.66 -8.46
N ARG A 660 7.04 15.38 -8.61
CA ARG A 660 7.66 14.56 -7.58
C ARG A 660 8.93 13.96 -8.11
N TYR A 661 10.06 14.40 -7.59
CA TYR A 661 11.37 13.83 -7.91
C TYR A 661 11.74 12.78 -6.88
N PHE A 662 12.03 11.59 -7.36
CA PHE A 662 12.65 10.51 -6.60
C PHE A 662 14.08 10.38 -7.07
N GLY A 663 15.03 10.56 -6.16
CA GLY A 663 16.46 10.38 -6.46
C GLY A 663 16.80 8.94 -6.83
N LYS A 664 18.05 8.68 -7.15
CA LYS A 664 18.59 7.35 -7.41
C LYS A 664 18.16 6.35 -6.33
N THR A 665 17.75 5.16 -6.76
CA THR A 665 17.41 4.02 -5.87
C THR A 665 18.27 2.81 -6.22
N TYR A 666 18.77 2.10 -5.21
CA TYR A 666 19.45 0.84 -5.45
C TYR A 666 18.44 -0.28 -5.68
N ALA A 667 18.70 -1.12 -6.67
CA ALA A 667 17.86 -2.22 -7.09
C ALA A 667 18.29 -3.56 -6.47
N ASN A 668 19.43 -3.59 -5.77
CA ASN A 668 19.89 -4.77 -5.06
C ASN A 668 20.58 -4.42 -3.72
N LEU A 669 20.84 -5.44 -2.90
CA LEU A 669 21.40 -5.31 -1.56
C LEU A 669 22.86 -4.82 -1.51
N GLN A 670 23.62 -5.05 -2.57
CA GLN A 670 25.07 -4.75 -2.63
C GLN A 670 25.36 -3.36 -3.20
N GLU A 671 24.32 -2.53 -3.45
CA GLU A 671 24.45 -1.23 -4.15
C GLU A 671 25.15 -1.33 -5.52
N ALA A 672 25.10 -2.51 -6.13
CA ALA A 672 25.74 -2.78 -7.42
C ALA A 672 24.87 -2.34 -8.60
N LEU A 673 23.57 -2.61 -8.50
CA LEU A 673 22.59 -2.24 -9.52
C LEU A 673 21.66 -1.16 -8.97
N TYR A 674 21.28 -0.22 -9.83
CA TYR A 674 20.47 0.92 -9.44
C TYR A 674 19.65 1.48 -10.60
N PHE A 675 18.63 2.24 -10.28
CA PHE A 675 17.89 3.06 -11.22
C PHE A 675 18.17 4.54 -10.98
N ASN A 676 18.29 5.30 -12.04
CA ASN A 676 18.47 6.75 -11.99
C ASN A 676 17.25 7.45 -11.38
N GLY A 677 17.45 8.68 -10.91
CA GLY A 677 16.37 9.50 -10.41
C GLY A 677 15.28 9.74 -11.48
N ARG A 678 14.04 9.82 -11.03
CA ARG A 678 12.88 9.99 -11.90
C ARG A 678 11.92 11.06 -11.38
N TRP A 679 11.14 11.60 -12.29
CA TRP A 679 10.01 12.45 -11.97
C TRP A 679 8.69 11.68 -12.10
N GLU A 680 7.80 11.84 -11.15
CA GLU A 680 6.39 11.52 -11.32
C GLU A 680 5.64 12.84 -11.44
N THR A 681 4.85 13.00 -12.50
CA THR A 681 4.23 14.29 -12.82
C THR A 681 2.74 14.15 -13.01
N PHE A 682 2.01 15.08 -12.41
CA PHE A 682 0.56 15.16 -12.52
C PHE A 682 0.19 16.61 -12.84
N GLY A 683 -0.94 16.80 -13.47
CA GLY A 683 -1.47 18.13 -13.69
C GLY A 683 -2.91 18.10 -14.12
N GLY A 684 -3.60 19.21 -14.01
CA GLY A 684 -4.99 19.25 -14.41
C GLY A 684 -5.61 20.63 -14.31
N VAL A 685 -6.81 20.70 -14.89
CA VAL A 685 -7.69 21.86 -14.84
C VAL A 685 -9.01 21.44 -14.24
N ASN A 686 -9.47 22.19 -13.26
CA ASN A 686 -10.77 22.00 -12.62
C ASN A 686 -11.64 23.24 -12.89
N TRP A 687 -12.86 23.00 -13.34
CA TRP A 687 -13.82 24.06 -13.67
C TRP A 687 -15.15 23.82 -12.95
N THR A 688 -15.51 24.72 -12.05
CA THR A 688 -16.85 24.78 -11.43
C THR A 688 -17.79 25.51 -12.38
N VAL A 689 -18.53 24.77 -13.19
CA VAL A 689 -19.46 25.32 -14.18
C VAL A 689 -20.58 26.08 -13.50
N ASN A 690 -21.12 25.52 -12.42
CA ASN A 690 -22.13 26.10 -11.55
C ASN A 690 -22.19 25.37 -10.20
N LYS A 691 -23.12 25.76 -9.30
CA LYS A 691 -23.26 25.14 -7.97
C LYS A 691 -23.57 23.62 -7.97
N HIS A 692 -24.00 23.10 -9.11
CA HIS A 692 -24.37 21.70 -9.28
C HIS A 692 -23.36 20.89 -10.13
N LEU A 693 -22.46 21.56 -10.83
CA LEU A 693 -21.65 20.94 -11.85
C LEU A 693 -20.21 21.43 -11.82
N ASP A 694 -19.27 20.51 -11.57
CA ASP A 694 -17.85 20.73 -11.73
C ASP A 694 -17.29 19.83 -12.85
N LEU A 695 -16.30 20.13 -13.60
CA LEU A 695 -15.63 19.36 -14.64
C LEU A 695 -14.13 19.37 -14.39
N GLY A 696 -13.46 18.31 -14.77
CA GLY A 696 -12.01 18.24 -14.67
C GLY A 696 -11.36 17.44 -15.80
N VAL A 697 -10.16 17.86 -16.13
CA VAL A 697 -9.23 17.09 -16.96
C VAL A 697 -7.93 17.02 -16.19
N SER A 698 -7.36 15.83 -16.07
CA SER A 698 -6.05 15.63 -15.45
C SER A 698 -5.17 14.72 -16.31
N VAL A 699 -3.88 14.86 -16.11
CA VAL A 699 -2.86 14.05 -16.78
C VAL A 699 -1.93 13.48 -15.73
N VAL A 700 -1.68 12.17 -15.82
CA VAL A 700 -0.65 11.46 -15.06
C VAL A 700 0.55 11.22 -15.98
N ASN A 701 1.74 11.43 -15.45
CA ASN A 701 3.00 11.34 -16.19
C ASN A 701 3.02 12.22 -17.45
N PHE A 702 2.73 13.52 -17.27
CA PHE A 702 2.66 14.43 -18.42
C PHE A 702 4.03 14.68 -19.11
N LEU A 703 5.16 14.38 -18.44
CA LEU A 703 6.47 14.37 -19.07
C LEU A 703 6.73 13.08 -19.89
N ASN A 704 5.78 12.13 -19.85
CA ASN A 704 5.89 10.85 -20.52
C ASN A 704 7.23 10.13 -20.23
N GLN A 705 7.67 10.18 -18.96
CA GLN A 705 8.87 9.46 -18.56
C GLN A 705 8.66 7.96 -18.68
N LYS A 706 9.54 7.31 -19.39
CA LYS A 706 9.61 5.85 -19.48
C LYS A 706 10.76 5.36 -18.60
N GLY A 707 10.68 4.12 -18.13
CA GLY A 707 11.75 3.53 -17.32
C GLY A 707 11.24 2.39 -16.44
N ALA A 708 12.17 1.86 -15.66
CA ALA A 708 11.90 0.85 -14.65
C ALA A 708 12.22 1.39 -13.25
N LYS A 709 11.70 0.71 -12.25
CA LYS A 709 11.89 0.99 -10.83
C LYS A 709 11.82 -0.31 -10.01
N GLY A 710 12.01 -0.19 -8.71
CA GLY A 710 11.89 -1.32 -7.79
C GLY A 710 13.18 -2.14 -7.70
N THR A 711 13.04 -3.41 -7.38
CA THR A 711 14.14 -4.38 -7.31
C THR A 711 14.34 -5.04 -8.66
N ILE A 712 15.58 -5.34 -9.03
CA ILE A 712 15.90 -6.23 -10.15
C ILE A 712 15.92 -7.65 -9.59
N SER A 713 14.98 -8.47 -10.05
CA SER A 713 14.82 -9.85 -9.56
C SER A 713 16.11 -10.66 -9.73
N GLY A 714 16.48 -11.42 -8.69
CA GLY A 714 17.65 -12.30 -8.71
C GLY A 714 19.02 -11.62 -8.68
N SER A 715 19.04 -10.34 -8.34
CA SER A 715 20.28 -9.55 -8.30
C SER A 715 20.89 -9.38 -6.91
N GLU A 716 20.31 -9.97 -5.88
CA GLU A 716 20.64 -9.72 -4.47
C GLU A 716 22.11 -10.01 -4.12
N LEU A 717 22.70 -11.03 -4.76
CA LEU A 717 24.09 -11.45 -4.54
C LEU A 717 25.10 -10.80 -5.50
N ILE A 718 24.65 -10.00 -6.47
CA ILE A 718 25.54 -9.33 -7.43
C ILE A 718 26.32 -8.22 -6.72
N THR A 719 27.64 -8.29 -6.79
CA THR A 719 28.55 -7.32 -6.18
C THR A 719 28.90 -6.17 -7.12
N LYS A 720 29.47 -5.09 -6.58
CA LYS A 720 29.92 -3.93 -7.38
C LYS A 720 30.98 -4.30 -8.42
N ASP A 721 31.87 -5.24 -8.10
CA ASP A 721 32.92 -5.70 -9.02
C ASP A 721 32.35 -6.50 -10.20
N GLU A 722 31.18 -7.10 -10.01
CA GLU A 722 30.48 -7.87 -11.03
C GLU A 722 29.49 -7.04 -11.84
N ALA A 723 29.09 -5.86 -11.36
CA ALA A 723 28.03 -5.05 -11.95
C ALA A 723 28.22 -4.77 -13.44
N SER A 724 29.48 -4.58 -13.88
CA SER A 724 29.81 -4.34 -15.29
C SER A 724 29.42 -5.50 -16.22
N LYS A 725 29.38 -6.74 -15.72
CA LYS A 725 28.99 -7.94 -16.48
C LYS A 725 27.51 -7.93 -16.84
N TYR A 726 26.71 -7.14 -16.11
CA TYR A 726 25.26 -7.04 -16.30
C TYR A 726 24.85 -5.90 -17.21
N ALA A 727 25.79 -5.06 -17.66
CA ALA A 727 25.52 -4.06 -18.69
C ALA A 727 25.16 -4.76 -20.01
N GLY A 728 24.03 -4.41 -20.58
CA GLY A 728 23.46 -5.04 -21.77
C GLY A 728 22.68 -6.32 -21.51
N CYS A 729 22.59 -6.80 -20.27
CA CYS A 729 21.79 -7.97 -19.93
C CYS A 729 20.27 -7.66 -19.93
N TYR A 730 19.50 -8.68 -20.28
CA TYR A 730 18.05 -8.64 -20.17
C TYR A 730 17.63 -8.91 -18.73
N MET A 731 16.79 -8.05 -18.18
CA MET A 731 16.31 -8.10 -16.81
C MET A 731 14.82 -7.77 -16.75
N SER A 732 14.18 -8.00 -15.61
CA SER A 732 12.81 -7.55 -15.36
C SER A 732 12.67 -6.79 -14.04
N GLY A 733 11.72 -5.86 -14.01
CA GLY A 733 11.37 -5.05 -12.85
C GLY A 733 10.02 -4.37 -13.08
N SER A 734 9.63 -3.47 -12.18
CA SER A 734 8.39 -2.69 -12.35
C SER A 734 8.62 -1.52 -13.30
N TYR A 735 7.60 -1.18 -14.08
CA TYR A 735 7.64 -0.04 -15.00
C TYR A 735 7.05 1.24 -14.38
N LEU A 736 7.28 2.38 -15.03
CA LEU A 736 6.60 3.63 -14.72
C LEU A 736 5.24 3.68 -15.43
N ARG A 737 4.21 4.17 -14.74
CA ARG A 737 2.87 4.34 -15.33
C ARG A 737 2.98 5.23 -16.58
N PRO A 738 2.43 4.82 -17.75
CA PRO A 738 2.51 5.60 -18.96
C PRO A 738 1.68 6.89 -18.88
N PHE A 739 1.91 7.82 -19.81
CA PHE A 739 1.10 9.03 -19.98
C PHE A 739 -0.39 8.69 -20.00
N THR A 740 -1.16 9.27 -19.09
CA THR A 740 -2.58 8.97 -18.91
C THR A 740 -3.39 10.26 -18.84
N VAL A 741 -4.37 10.42 -19.72
CA VAL A 741 -5.36 11.51 -19.66
C VAL A 741 -6.62 10.99 -18.99
N GLU A 742 -7.09 11.74 -17.97
CA GLU A 742 -8.29 11.41 -17.22
C GLU A 742 -9.30 12.56 -17.30
N PHE A 743 -10.56 12.21 -17.47
CA PHE A 743 -11.70 13.13 -17.40
C PHE A 743 -12.46 12.87 -16.12
N SER A 744 -12.92 13.90 -15.52
CA SER A 744 -13.76 13.80 -14.34
C SER A 744 -14.94 14.73 -14.43
N ALA A 745 -15.92 14.23 -13.88
CA ALA A 745 -17.15 14.92 -13.87
C ALA A 745 -17.96 14.67 -12.56
N SER A 746 -18.63 15.76 -11.57
CA SER A 746 -19.44 15.64 -10.34
C SER A 746 -20.72 16.40 -10.38
N VAL A 747 -21.89 15.81 -10.24
CA VAL A 747 -23.21 16.44 -10.05
C VAL A 747 -23.57 16.46 -8.58
N LYS A 748 -23.89 17.63 -8.07
CA LYS A 748 -24.37 17.85 -6.70
C LYS A 748 -25.85 18.23 -6.76
N PHE A 749 -26.68 17.58 -6.02
CA PHE A 749 -28.13 17.80 -5.98
C PHE A 749 -28.70 17.68 -4.59
#